data_8df4fb8dc977e03799c19364c500bfb9
#
_entry.id   8df4fb8dc977e03799c19364c500bfb9
#
_cell.length_a   1.000
_cell.length_b   1.000
_cell.length_c   1.000
_cell.angle_alpha   90.00
_cell.angle_beta   90.00
_cell.angle_gamma   90.00
#
_symmetry.space_group_name_H-M   'P 1'
#
loop_
_entity.id
_entity.type
_entity.pdbx_description
1 polymer ?
#
loop_
_entity_poly.entity_id
_entity_poly.type
_entity_poly.pdbx_seq_one_letter_code
_entity_poly.pdbx_strand_id
1 'polypeptide(L)'
;MATTFISFIYRPTSSSLDTTELLEKEYQKIYKPLGKFLFTHPDFHFTFYFPGNRIQFYKKKRPEFLTLLKQLIERNQVEVLGGAFYDPLMPLLFTADRNGQLDLLSAEIRQSIGKRPRGCSLYADCWDSSLVNNLVTCGFEYILLDSSCIPAKKLNYLPLIMSNLGKAIEIFPVYHNFYEYTENFADDFILKIQKKIVKIERKGQLFQPNPDRIICIDLDRPDLEKILSEDLFGALGKCFSDELEIKTTLPSIFKKNSGIKESVYITETINKSYLQMDENAATSDINSFYELQEAYESVKKLFSRILYVGMLVNQYKSDKMRKNCAREKLWQGQNGQGLLSASSSLRQQSYKLLMEAEKILREDNTFKESLTCFDYNSDGINEYICRMQNYFACIASVGGSIQELDILKNTGNYADNLANGTYSRGLFVDHIFTENQFQNYKEGLPADDGIFSRVPYSQIKFSQSHHELQLGATARFGTSKQRVYLRKKFLINSTGMIIQYILRNDSDKPLNAILAVESNIAHTKFNPEAISYYNLETATDDQKNIIDTSKSLLAQNKNQYFNNIDSIRLSDTEGGISFTFEPNEKSHYIYYPLVSELNSKIVHMTFVSTMFWDVSIEPGKEIEKTINFTITNLKKERKPKIT
;
A
#
# COMPACT_ATOMS: atom_id res chain seq x y z
N MET A 1 -32.53 36.78 -1.71
CA MET A 1 -31.04 36.61 -1.70
C MET A 1 -30.72 35.14 -1.90
N ALA A 2 -29.49 34.81 -2.34
CA ALA A 2 -29.09 33.41 -2.52
C ALA A 2 -28.79 32.77 -1.16
N THR A 3 -29.30 31.56 -0.92
CA THR A 3 -29.07 30.82 0.32
C THR A 3 -27.75 30.08 0.28
N THR A 4 -26.98 30.14 1.37
CA THR A 4 -25.78 29.34 1.55
C THR A 4 -26.08 28.10 2.36
N PHE A 5 -25.86 26.95 1.77
CA PHE A 5 -26.07 25.65 2.41
C PHE A 5 -24.76 25.07 2.92
N ILE A 6 -24.80 24.42 4.07
CA ILE A 6 -23.67 23.71 4.68
C ILE A 6 -24.02 22.23 4.77
N SER A 7 -23.11 21.41 4.31
CA SER A 7 -23.20 19.95 4.48
C SER A 7 -22.03 19.47 5.31
N PHE A 8 -22.31 18.99 6.52
CA PHE A 8 -21.32 18.33 7.36
C PHE A 8 -21.21 16.86 6.98
N ILE A 9 -19.99 16.39 6.85
CA ILE A 9 -19.67 15.06 6.32
C ILE A 9 -18.65 14.41 7.24
N TYR A 10 -18.78 13.09 7.44
CA TYR A 10 -17.76 12.28 8.08
C TYR A 10 -17.49 11.03 7.25
N ARG A 11 -16.23 10.89 6.78
CA ARG A 11 -15.78 9.82 5.90
C ARG A 11 -14.61 9.05 6.54
N PRO A 12 -14.84 8.20 7.54
CA PRO A 12 -13.78 7.38 8.10
C PRO A 12 -13.26 6.38 7.08
N THR A 13 -11.97 6.11 7.11
CA THR A 13 -11.34 5.08 6.27
C THR A 13 -11.38 3.71 6.94
N SER A 14 -11.45 2.62 6.17
CA SER A 14 -11.27 1.27 6.69
C SER A 14 -9.80 0.88 6.69
N SER A 15 -9.40 0.15 7.72
CA SER A 15 -8.10 -0.51 7.77
C SER A 15 -8.27 -2.02 7.82
N SER A 16 -7.38 -2.72 7.15
CA SER A 16 -7.27 -4.18 7.30
C SER A 16 -6.80 -4.60 8.70
N LEU A 17 -6.36 -3.64 9.51
CA LEU A 17 -5.95 -3.82 10.92
C LEU A 17 -7.01 -3.35 11.93
N ASP A 18 -8.20 -2.90 11.48
CA ASP A 18 -9.27 -2.46 12.38
C ASP A 18 -9.72 -3.61 13.31
N THR A 19 -9.62 -3.39 14.61
CA THR A 19 -10.09 -4.32 15.62
C THR A 19 -11.49 -3.98 16.11
N THR A 20 -12.19 -4.97 16.64
CA THR A 20 -13.52 -4.75 17.26
C THR A 20 -13.46 -3.69 18.38
N GLU A 21 -12.36 -3.63 19.12
CA GLU A 21 -12.17 -2.66 20.21
C GLU A 21 -12.02 -1.22 19.70
N LEU A 22 -11.28 -1.04 18.60
CA LEU A 22 -11.13 0.27 17.95
C LEU A 22 -12.47 0.77 17.40
N LEU A 23 -13.24 -0.09 16.73
CA LEU A 23 -14.55 0.25 16.22
C LEU A 23 -15.57 0.55 17.35
N GLU A 24 -15.50 -0.18 18.45
CA GLU A 24 -16.33 0.09 19.62
C GLU A 24 -15.99 1.44 20.27
N LYS A 25 -14.70 1.76 20.41
CA LYS A 25 -14.22 3.04 20.93
C LYS A 25 -14.68 4.21 20.05
N GLU A 26 -14.59 4.04 18.73
CA GLU A 26 -15.10 5.02 17.76
C GLU A 26 -16.61 5.21 17.89
N TYR A 27 -17.36 4.11 18.04
CA TYR A 27 -18.81 4.17 18.26
C TYR A 27 -19.18 4.99 19.49
N GLN A 28 -18.53 4.72 20.63
CA GLN A 28 -18.83 5.41 21.89
C GLN A 28 -18.48 6.90 21.84
N LYS A 29 -17.40 7.26 21.17
CA LYS A 29 -16.91 8.65 21.13
C LYS A 29 -17.57 9.52 20.06
N ILE A 30 -18.00 8.93 18.94
CA ILE A 30 -18.48 9.66 17.77
C ILE A 30 -19.93 9.34 17.49
N TYR A 31 -20.23 8.10 17.11
CA TYR A 31 -21.53 7.78 16.53
C TYR A 31 -22.69 7.84 17.52
N LYS A 32 -22.45 7.42 18.74
CA LYS A 32 -23.48 7.47 19.80
C LYS A 32 -23.81 8.91 20.21
N PRO A 33 -22.86 9.81 20.53
CA PRO A 33 -23.18 11.21 20.84
C PRO A 33 -23.73 11.96 19.63
N LEU A 34 -23.17 11.76 18.42
CA LEU A 34 -23.68 12.38 17.19
C LEU A 34 -25.11 11.93 16.86
N GLY A 35 -25.39 10.63 16.98
CA GLY A 35 -26.75 10.11 16.80
C GLY A 35 -27.76 10.70 17.78
N LYS A 36 -27.36 10.88 19.05
CA LYS A 36 -28.20 11.55 20.05
C LYS A 36 -28.43 13.03 19.69
N PHE A 37 -27.39 13.74 19.28
CA PHE A 37 -27.49 15.13 18.82
C PHE A 37 -28.45 15.27 17.64
N LEU A 38 -28.26 14.49 16.59
CA LEU A 38 -29.11 14.53 15.40
C LEU A 38 -30.56 14.20 15.71
N PHE A 39 -30.82 13.26 16.63
CA PHE A 39 -32.20 12.90 17.00
C PHE A 39 -32.93 14.07 17.68
N THR A 40 -32.22 14.90 18.44
CA THR A 40 -32.78 16.06 19.18
C THR A 40 -32.79 17.36 18.36
N HIS A 41 -32.08 17.40 17.22
CA HIS A 41 -32.00 18.59 16.35
C HIS A 41 -32.44 18.23 14.92
N PRO A 42 -33.75 18.15 14.65
CA PRO A 42 -34.28 17.66 13.37
C PRO A 42 -33.90 18.53 12.16
N ASP A 43 -33.61 19.80 12.37
CA ASP A 43 -33.19 20.74 11.30
C ASP A 43 -31.71 20.67 10.96
N PHE A 44 -30.92 19.88 11.71
CA PHE A 44 -29.50 19.71 11.47
C PHE A 44 -29.26 18.48 10.59
N HIS A 45 -28.62 18.69 9.42
CA HIS A 45 -28.38 17.65 8.43
C HIS A 45 -26.94 17.13 8.51
N PHE A 46 -26.75 15.82 8.26
CA PHE A 46 -25.43 15.19 8.32
C PHE A 46 -25.27 14.06 7.30
N THR A 47 -24.08 13.96 6.69
CA THR A 47 -23.75 12.94 5.70
C THR A 47 -22.69 12.01 6.26
N PHE A 48 -22.94 10.69 6.20
CA PHE A 48 -22.01 9.66 6.65
C PHE A 48 -21.48 8.84 5.46
N TYR A 49 -20.25 8.39 5.60
CA TYR A 49 -19.71 7.26 4.87
C TYR A 49 -19.36 6.14 5.85
N PHE A 50 -19.75 4.93 5.54
CA PHE A 50 -19.39 3.74 6.32
C PHE A 50 -18.74 2.71 5.40
N PRO A 51 -17.43 2.47 5.55
CA PRO A 51 -16.79 1.32 4.92
C PRO A 51 -17.43 0.00 5.35
N GLY A 52 -17.22 -1.05 4.56
CA GLY A 52 -17.88 -2.34 4.78
C GLY A 52 -17.65 -2.95 6.16
N ASN A 53 -16.45 -2.84 6.71
CA ASN A 53 -16.13 -3.36 8.04
C ASN A 53 -16.93 -2.68 9.16
N ARG A 54 -17.21 -1.38 9.04
CA ARG A 54 -18.02 -0.64 10.01
C ARG A 54 -19.50 -1.03 9.94
N ILE A 55 -20.07 -1.12 8.74
CA ILE A 55 -21.46 -1.59 8.58
C ILE A 55 -21.62 -2.98 9.16
N GLN A 56 -20.71 -3.91 8.87
CA GLN A 56 -20.72 -5.25 9.44
C GLN A 56 -20.60 -5.26 10.96
N PHE A 57 -19.75 -4.40 11.52
CA PHE A 57 -19.61 -4.24 12.96
C PHE A 57 -20.93 -3.77 13.59
N TYR A 58 -21.56 -2.70 13.06
CA TYR A 58 -22.83 -2.20 13.62
C TYR A 58 -23.96 -3.21 13.49
N LYS A 59 -24.05 -3.90 12.36
CA LYS A 59 -25.06 -4.96 12.18
C LYS A 59 -24.94 -6.05 13.24
N LYS A 60 -23.73 -6.40 13.63
CA LYS A 60 -23.44 -7.47 14.61
C LYS A 60 -23.48 -6.99 16.06
N LYS A 61 -22.98 -5.80 16.35
CA LYS A 61 -22.73 -5.33 17.71
C LYS A 61 -23.62 -4.17 18.15
N ARG A 62 -24.16 -3.37 17.21
CA ARG A 62 -24.90 -2.14 17.46
C ARG A 62 -26.12 -1.98 16.54
N PRO A 63 -27.02 -3.00 16.47
CA PRO A 63 -28.19 -2.94 15.58
C PRO A 63 -29.14 -1.77 15.92
N GLU A 64 -29.16 -1.33 17.18
CA GLU A 64 -29.92 -0.17 17.63
C GLU A 64 -29.49 1.12 16.91
N PHE A 65 -28.20 1.27 16.61
CA PHE A 65 -27.69 2.42 15.86
C PHE A 65 -28.20 2.41 14.42
N LEU A 66 -28.23 1.25 13.78
CA LEU A 66 -28.78 1.14 12.42
C LEU A 66 -30.29 1.46 12.38
N THR A 67 -31.02 1.12 13.43
CA THR A 67 -32.42 1.49 13.58
C THR A 67 -32.59 3.00 13.71
N LEU A 68 -31.76 3.66 14.51
CA LEU A 68 -31.74 5.12 14.62
C LEU A 68 -31.41 5.78 13.27
N LEU A 69 -30.37 5.29 12.57
CA LEU A 69 -30.01 5.80 11.25
C LEU A 69 -31.18 5.71 10.24
N LYS A 70 -31.94 4.60 10.25
CA LYS A 70 -33.15 4.46 9.43
C LYS A 70 -34.15 5.60 9.69
N GLN A 71 -34.43 5.89 10.94
CA GLN A 71 -35.37 6.96 11.32
C GLN A 71 -34.91 8.33 10.85
N LEU A 72 -33.58 8.61 11.01
CA LEU A 72 -32.99 9.87 10.57
C LEU A 72 -32.97 10.02 9.05
N ILE A 73 -32.80 8.93 8.32
CA ILE A 73 -32.84 8.89 6.86
C ILE A 73 -34.29 9.08 6.35
N GLU A 74 -35.28 8.50 7.02
CA GLU A 74 -36.71 8.69 6.70
C GLU A 74 -37.15 10.14 6.90
N ARG A 75 -36.57 10.85 7.87
CA ARG A 75 -36.75 12.29 8.08
C ARG A 75 -36.03 13.16 7.05
N ASN A 76 -35.25 12.59 6.12
CA ASN A 76 -34.33 13.28 5.22
C ASN A 76 -33.27 14.13 5.94
N GLN A 77 -32.95 13.81 7.17
CA GLN A 77 -31.98 14.50 8.01
C GLN A 77 -30.56 13.94 7.82
N VAL A 78 -30.45 12.66 7.50
CA VAL A 78 -29.20 11.96 7.28
C VAL A 78 -29.18 11.28 5.92
N GLU A 79 -28.04 11.29 5.27
CA GLU A 79 -27.75 10.39 4.16
C GLU A 79 -26.49 9.58 4.39
N VAL A 80 -26.44 8.39 3.79
CA VAL A 80 -25.28 7.52 3.82
C VAL A 80 -24.75 7.34 2.42
N LEU A 81 -23.47 7.63 2.24
CA LEU A 81 -22.75 7.47 0.98
C LEU A 81 -22.39 6.01 0.76
N GLY A 82 -22.37 5.62 -0.50
CA GLY A 82 -21.72 4.39 -0.94
C GLY A 82 -20.24 4.59 -1.21
N GLY A 83 -19.61 3.55 -1.73
CA GLY A 83 -18.20 3.50 -2.07
C GLY A 83 -17.79 2.06 -2.31
N ALA A 84 -16.50 1.79 -2.35
CA ALA A 84 -16.00 0.43 -2.38
C ALA A 84 -15.99 -0.19 -0.98
N PHE A 85 -16.21 -1.51 -0.89
CA PHE A 85 -16.43 -2.18 0.39
C PHE A 85 -15.18 -2.18 1.30
N TYR A 86 -13.99 -2.31 0.71
CA TYR A 86 -12.70 -2.41 1.41
C TYR A 86 -11.77 -1.22 1.18
N ASP A 87 -12.29 -0.06 0.76
CA ASP A 87 -11.52 1.16 0.51
C ASP A 87 -10.26 0.97 -0.36
N PRO A 88 -10.37 0.37 -1.55
CA PRO A 88 -9.25 0.29 -2.46
C PRO A 88 -8.99 1.64 -3.18
N LEU A 89 -7.84 1.77 -3.81
CA LEU A 89 -7.63 2.79 -4.83
C LEU A 89 -8.35 2.38 -6.11
N MET A 90 -9.58 2.85 -6.27
CA MET A 90 -10.52 2.39 -7.30
C MET A 90 -9.99 2.42 -8.75
N PRO A 91 -9.25 3.47 -9.19
CA PRO A 91 -8.73 3.52 -10.56
C PRO A 91 -7.84 2.33 -10.93
N LEU A 92 -7.20 1.72 -9.94
CA LEU A 92 -6.19 0.69 -10.12
C LEU A 92 -6.73 -0.72 -10.29
N LEU A 93 -8.02 -0.91 -10.06
CA LEU A 93 -8.63 -2.23 -10.06
C LEU A 93 -9.15 -2.61 -11.45
N PHE A 94 -9.25 -3.91 -11.70
CA PHE A 94 -10.03 -4.41 -12.83
C PHE A 94 -11.50 -3.99 -12.71
N THR A 95 -12.13 -3.70 -13.84
CA THR A 95 -13.54 -3.25 -13.89
C THR A 95 -14.49 -4.16 -13.10
N ALA A 96 -14.26 -5.48 -13.13
CA ALA A 96 -15.07 -6.45 -12.40
C ALA A 96 -14.94 -6.27 -10.87
N ASP A 97 -13.74 -5.96 -10.37
CA ASP A 97 -13.48 -5.75 -8.94
C ASP A 97 -14.05 -4.39 -8.50
N ARG A 98 -13.87 -3.33 -9.33
CA ARG A 98 -14.49 -2.01 -9.08
C ARG A 98 -16.00 -2.14 -8.87
N ASN A 99 -16.70 -2.71 -9.86
CA ASN A 99 -18.15 -2.85 -9.81
C ASN A 99 -18.58 -3.79 -8.67
N GLY A 100 -17.86 -4.89 -8.48
CA GLY A 100 -18.15 -5.85 -7.42
C GLY A 100 -18.09 -5.26 -6.01
N GLN A 101 -17.06 -4.45 -5.71
CA GLN A 101 -16.92 -3.80 -4.41
C GLN A 101 -17.94 -2.68 -4.20
N LEU A 102 -18.27 -1.90 -5.26
CA LEU A 102 -19.33 -0.88 -5.22
C LEU A 102 -20.71 -1.48 -4.97
N ASP A 103 -21.03 -2.56 -5.68
CA ASP A 103 -22.32 -3.25 -5.52
C ASP A 103 -22.42 -3.93 -4.15
N LEU A 104 -21.32 -4.52 -3.65
CA LEU A 104 -21.30 -5.17 -2.34
C LEU A 104 -21.63 -4.18 -1.21
N LEU A 105 -20.98 -3.01 -1.18
CA LEU A 105 -21.28 -1.99 -0.18
C LEU A 105 -22.69 -1.43 -0.34
N SER A 106 -23.12 -1.15 -1.57
CA SER A 106 -24.47 -0.65 -1.85
C SER A 106 -25.57 -1.63 -1.40
N ALA A 107 -25.34 -2.93 -1.61
CA ALA A 107 -26.24 -3.98 -1.16
C ALA A 107 -26.31 -4.08 0.38
N GLU A 108 -25.14 -4.03 1.04
CA GLU A 108 -25.04 -4.09 2.51
C GLU A 108 -25.72 -2.88 3.16
N ILE A 109 -25.49 -1.66 2.63
CA ILE A 109 -26.15 -0.43 3.09
C ILE A 109 -27.67 -0.57 2.90
N ARG A 110 -28.14 -0.98 1.71
CA ARG A 110 -29.57 -1.16 1.45
C ARG A 110 -30.22 -2.18 2.41
N GLN A 111 -29.54 -3.28 2.67
CA GLN A 111 -30.01 -4.31 3.59
C GLN A 111 -30.09 -3.79 5.03
N SER A 112 -29.08 -3.02 5.47
CA SER A 112 -28.94 -2.57 6.85
C SER A 112 -29.81 -1.36 7.19
N ILE A 113 -29.96 -0.40 6.26
CA ILE A 113 -30.68 0.87 6.48
C ILE A 113 -31.83 1.16 5.52
N GLY A 114 -32.13 0.22 4.61
CA GLY A 114 -33.33 0.28 3.77
C GLY A 114 -33.25 1.14 2.52
N LYS A 115 -32.21 1.95 2.32
CA LYS A 115 -32.05 2.88 1.19
C LYS A 115 -30.74 2.66 0.44
N ARG A 116 -30.80 2.66 -0.90
CA ARG A 116 -29.59 2.59 -1.72
C ARG A 116 -28.87 3.94 -1.72
N PRO A 117 -27.54 3.99 -1.55
CA PRO A 117 -26.79 5.24 -1.62
C PRO A 117 -26.82 5.81 -3.04
N ARG A 118 -26.89 7.14 -3.13
CA ARG A 118 -26.81 7.88 -4.41
C ARG A 118 -25.49 8.59 -4.59
N GLY A 119 -24.87 9.04 -3.49
CA GLY A 119 -23.53 9.61 -3.47
C GLY A 119 -22.47 8.55 -3.22
N CYS A 120 -21.26 8.78 -3.71
CA CYS A 120 -20.13 7.89 -3.54
C CYS A 120 -18.95 8.63 -2.90
N SER A 121 -18.27 7.96 -1.96
CA SER A 121 -16.96 8.35 -1.43
C SER A 121 -15.89 7.47 -2.03
N LEU A 122 -14.74 8.06 -2.35
CA LEU A 122 -13.56 7.35 -2.85
C LEU A 122 -12.44 7.44 -1.80
N TYR A 123 -11.79 6.32 -1.54
CA TYR A 123 -10.64 6.30 -0.62
C TYR A 123 -9.50 7.18 -1.16
N ALA A 124 -8.93 8.01 -0.28
CA ALA A 124 -7.88 8.99 -0.58
C ALA A 124 -8.25 9.95 -1.74
N ASP A 125 -9.54 10.14 -2.00
CA ASP A 125 -10.04 10.89 -3.16
C ASP A 125 -9.31 10.52 -4.47
N CYS A 126 -8.86 9.24 -4.57
CA CYS A 126 -8.16 8.71 -5.73
C CYS A 126 -9.14 8.60 -6.90
N TRP A 127 -8.93 9.47 -7.86
CA TRP A 127 -9.81 9.67 -9.01
C TRP A 127 -9.11 9.41 -10.32
N ASP A 128 -9.85 8.86 -11.26
CA ASP A 128 -9.53 8.79 -12.68
C ASP A 128 -10.81 8.95 -13.50
N SER A 129 -10.70 9.58 -14.66
CA SER A 129 -11.86 9.86 -15.54
C SER A 129 -12.63 8.60 -15.97
N SER A 130 -11.99 7.45 -16.03
CA SER A 130 -12.62 6.16 -16.36
C SER A 130 -13.66 5.72 -15.33
N LEU A 131 -13.57 6.21 -14.08
CA LEU A 131 -14.51 5.87 -13.01
C LEU A 131 -15.92 6.40 -13.26
N VAL A 132 -16.11 7.46 -14.05
CA VAL A 132 -17.45 8.00 -14.39
C VAL A 132 -18.36 6.89 -14.90
N ASN A 133 -17.85 6.07 -15.81
CA ASN A 133 -18.65 4.99 -16.39
C ASN A 133 -19.03 3.91 -15.36
N ASN A 134 -18.08 3.51 -14.49
CA ASN A 134 -18.33 2.52 -13.45
C ASN A 134 -19.36 3.03 -12.41
N LEU A 135 -19.15 4.25 -11.90
CA LEU A 135 -19.99 4.84 -10.87
C LEU A 135 -21.44 5.03 -11.35
N VAL A 136 -21.63 5.60 -12.54
CA VAL A 136 -22.96 5.78 -13.12
C VAL A 136 -23.64 4.43 -13.42
N THR A 137 -22.88 3.42 -13.88
CA THR A 137 -23.44 2.08 -14.11
C THR A 137 -23.87 1.41 -12.81
N CYS A 138 -23.12 1.61 -11.72
CA CYS A 138 -23.49 1.15 -10.37
C CYS A 138 -24.57 2.02 -9.70
N GLY A 139 -25.14 3.03 -10.40
CA GLY A 139 -26.28 3.82 -9.95
C GLY A 139 -25.93 4.98 -9.03
N PHE A 140 -24.66 5.42 -9.00
CA PHE A 140 -24.28 6.65 -8.31
C PHE A 140 -24.56 7.87 -9.17
N GLU A 141 -25.03 8.92 -8.53
CA GLU A 141 -25.43 10.17 -9.17
C GLU A 141 -24.42 11.30 -8.93
N TYR A 142 -23.65 11.21 -7.85
CA TYR A 142 -22.63 12.18 -7.49
C TYR A 142 -21.51 11.56 -6.64
N ILE A 143 -20.38 12.26 -6.59
CA ILE A 143 -19.25 11.94 -5.72
C ILE A 143 -18.87 13.14 -4.87
N LEU A 144 -18.22 12.86 -3.76
CA LEU A 144 -17.48 13.84 -2.98
C LEU A 144 -16.01 13.76 -3.37
N LEU A 145 -15.36 14.89 -3.62
CA LEU A 145 -13.94 14.94 -3.97
C LEU A 145 -13.29 16.11 -3.24
N ASP A 146 -12.12 15.87 -2.64
CA ASP A 146 -11.39 16.91 -1.91
C ASP A 146 -11.07 18.12 -2.80
N SER A 147 -11.17 19.31 -2.23
CA SER A 147 -10.93 20.56 -2.94
C SER A 147 -9.50 20.68 -3.48
N SER A 148 -8.52 20.03 -2.85
CA SER A 148 -7.14 19.96 -3.36
C SER A 148 -7.00 19.19 -4.67
N CYS A 149 -7.94 18.29 -4.93
CA CYS A 149 -8.03 17.47 -6.16
C CYS A 149 -8.72 18.21 -7.32
N ILE A 150 -9.20 19.42 -7.12
CA ILE A 150 -10.01 20.17 -8.07
C ILE A 150 -9.26 21.45 -8.49
N PRO A 151 -9.26 21.83 -9.78
CA PRO A 151 -8.64 23.09 -10.20
C PRO A 151 -9.19 24.29 -9.43
N ALA A 152 -8.33 25.07 -8.78
CA ALA A 152 -8.70 26.18 -7.89
C ALA A 152 -9.66 27.22 -8.51
N LYS A 153 -9.60 27.41 -9.83
CA LYS A 153 -10.50 28.30 -10.58
C LYS A 153 -11.96 27.83 -10.62
N LYS A 154 -12.20 26.56 -10.29
CA LYS A 154 -13.52 25.91 -10.25
C LYS A 154 -14.13 25.84 -8.84
N LEU A 155 -13.37 26.23 -7.82
CA LEU A 155 -13.81 26.22 -6.43
C LEU A 155 -14.61 27.49 -6.08
N ASN A 156 -15.91 27.44 -6.32
CA ASN A 156 -16.85 28.58 -6.10
C ASN A 156 -18.10 28.16 -5.31
N TYR A 157 -18.03 27.00 -4.62
CA TYR A 157 -19.11 26.40 -3.82
C TYR A 157 -20.36 26.02 -4.63
N LEU A 158 -20.21 25.79 -5.92
CA LEU A 158 -21.22 25.17 -6.78
C LEU A 158 -20.86 23.72 -7.05
N PRO A 159 -21.85 22.84 -7.25
CA PRO A 159 -21.60 21.51 -7.78
C PRO A 159 -20.95 21.58 -9.16
N LEU A 160 -20.04 20.66 -9.41
CA LEU A 160 -19.38 20.49 -10.69
C LEU A 160 -20.02 19.31 -11.44
N ILE A 161 -19.94 19.31 -12.75
CA ILE A 161 -20.36 18.19 -13.58
C ILE A 161 -19.20 17.75 -14.48
N MET A 162 -18.92 16.45 -14.45
CA MET A 162 -17.93 15.84 -15.33
C MET A 162 -18.57 14.77 -16.18
N SER A 163 -18.24 14.76 -17.47
CA SER A 163 -18.73 13.73 -18.40
C SER A 163 -17.56 12.95 -19.00
N ASN A 164 -17.79 11.67 -19.20
CA ASN A 164 -16.88 10.77 -19.91
C ASN A 164 -17.68 9.73 -20.69
N LEU A 165 -17.35 9.50 -21.96
CA LEU A 165 -17.99 8.49 -22.84
C LEU A 165 -19.53 8.51 -22.79
N GLY A 166 -20.13 9.72 -22.83
CA GLY A 166 -21.58 9.89 -22.86
C GLY A 166 -22.31 9.70 -21.52
N LYS A 167 -21.59 9.46 -20.41
CA LYS A 167 -22.12 9.45 -19.05
C LYS A 167 -21.59 10.66 -18.27
N ALA A 168 -22.39 11.15 -17.33
CA ALA A 168 -22.03 12.29 -16.51
C ALA A 168 -22.28 12.02 -15.03
N ILE A 169 -21.41 12.55 -14.17
CA ILE A 169 -21.52 12.48 -12.72
C ILE A 169 -21.32 13.86 -12.12
N GLU A 170 -22.04 14.17 -11.05
CA GLU A 170 -21.83 15.41 -10.31
C GLU A 170 -20.72 15.25 -9.29
N ILE A 171 -19.96 16.31 -9.05
CA ILE A 171 -18.86 16.36 -8.09
C ILE A 171 -19.15 17.48 -7.10
N PHE A 172 -19.21 17.15 -5.82
CA PHE A 172 -19.26 18.12 -4.74
C PHE A 172 -17.88 18.29 -4.15
N PRO A 173 -17.26 19.47 -4.30
CA PRO A 173 -15.99 19.79 -3.64
C PRO A 173 -16.15 19.72 -2.12
N VAL A 174 -15.28 19.00 -1.43
CA VAL A 174 -15.23 18.96 0.04
C VAL A 174 -14.02 19.69 0.59
N TYR A 175 -14.17 20.29 1.73
CA TYR A 175 -13.17 21.13 2.36
C TYR A 175 -12.84 20.61 3.75
N HIS A 176 -11.55 20.40 4.02
CA HIS A 176 -11.02 20.11 5.36
C HIS A 176 -10.59 21.40 6.05
N ASN A 177 -10.41 21.36 7.36
CA ASN A 177 -9.89 22.47 8.18
C ASN A 177 -10.57 23.82 7.86
N PHE A 178 -11.87 23.78 7.67
CA PHE A 178 -12.65 24.97 7.26
C PHE A 178 -12.83 25.97 8.38
N TYR A 179 -12.62 25.59 9.61
CA TYR A 179 -12.85 26.35 10.84
C TYR A 179 -11.61 26.38 11.75
N GLU A 180 -11.63 27.29 12.71
CA GLU A 180 -10.65 27.41 13.78
C GLU A 180 -11.39 27.27 15.11
N TYR A 181 -10.76 26.63 16.08
CA TYR A 181 -11.34 26.48 17.42
C TYR A 181 -11.02 27.72 18.23
N THR A 182 -12.01 28.62 18.35
CA THR A 182 -11.94 29.86 19.12
C THR A 182 -12.96 29.82 20.26
N GLU A 183 -12.85 30.75 21.21
CA GLU A 183 -13.86 30.90 22.28
C GLU A 183 -15.26 31.23 21.73
N ASN A 184 -15.32 31.94 20.57
CA ASN A 184 -16.56 32.28 19.86
C ASN A 184 -16.73 31.46 18.60
N PHE A 185 -16.49 30.16 18.67
CA PHE A 185 -16.45 29.24 17.53
C PHE A 185 -17.60 29.42 16.53
N ALA A 186 -18.84 29.49 17.02
CA ALA A 186 -20.01 29.55 16.15
C ALA A 186 -20.07 30.87 15.36
N ASP A 187 -19.85 32.00 16.00
CA ASP A 187 -19.87 33.32 15.36
C ASP A 187 -18.72 33.48 14.36
N ASP A 188 -17.52 33.05 14.75
CA ASP A 188 -16.34 33.08 13.88
C ASP A 188 -16.52 32.18 12.64
N PHE A 189 -17.13 31.01 12.81
CA PHE A 189 -17.45 30.11 11.72
C PHE A 189 -18.42 30.77 10.71
N ILE A 190 -19.53 31.35 11.19
CA ILE A 190 -20.52 32.06 10.37
C ILE A 190 -19.86 33.24 9.65
N LEU A 191 -19.08 34.05 10.36
CA LEU A 191 -18.38 35.20 9.78
C LEU A 191 -17.39 34.76 8.69
N LYS A 192 -16.69 33.65 8.88
CA LYS A 192 -15.77 33.08 7.89
C LYS A 192 -16.49 32.65 6.62
N ILE A 193 -17.66 32.00 6.75
CA ILE A 193 -18.52 31.63 5.62
C ILE A 193 -18.95 32.87 4.86
N GLN A 194 -19.53 33.84 5.52
CA GLN A 194 -19.99 35.08 4.90
C GLN A 194 -18.87 35.80 4.13
N LYS A 195 -17.67 35.95 4.75
CA LYS A 195 -16.50 36.54 4.08
C LYS A 195 -16.08 35.76 2.81
N LYS A 196 -16.13 34.43 2.83
CA LYS A 196 -15.79 33.60 1.67
C LYS A 196 -16.81 33.75 0.56
N ILE A 197 -18.11 33.76 0.85
CA ILE A 197 -19.17 33.95 -0.13
C ILE A 197 -19.08 35.34 -0.77
N VAL A 198 -18.99 36.43 0.01
CA VAL A 198 -18.83 37.79 -0.48
C VAL A 198 -17.60 37.93 -1.40
N LYS A 199 -16.49 37.25 -1.07
CA LYS A 199 -15.29 37.27 -1.92
C LYS A 199 -15.52 36.62 -3.28
N ILE A 200 -16.34 35.58 -3.35
CA ILE A 200 -16.67 34.90 -4.61
C ILE A 200 -17.66 35.72 -5.42
N GLU A 201 -18.67 36.30 -4.81
CA GLU A 201 -19.65 37.15 -5.46
C GLU A 201 -19.00 38.38 -6.12
N ARG A 202 -18.00 38.96 -5.45
CA ARG A 202 -17.22 40.09 -6.03
C ARG A 202 -16.36 39.66 -7.23
N LYS A 203 -15.93 38.41 -7.30
CA LYS A 203 -15.14 37.88 -8.43
C LYS A 203 -16.02 37.40 -9.58
N GLY A 204 -17.25 36.98 -9.29
CA GLY A 204 -18.14 36.29 -10.23
C GLY A 204 -19.24 37.20 -10.74
N GLN A 205 -18.94 38.13 -11.68
CA GLN A 205 -19.99 38.89 -12.40
C GLN A 205 -20.84 38.04 -13.37
N LEU A 206 -20.70 36.69 -13.34
CA LEU A 206 -21.21 35.82 -14.41
C LEU A 206 -22.59 35.22 -14.15
N PHE A 207 -23.10 35.24 -12.92
CA PHE A 207 -24.41 34.63 -12.60
C PHE A 207 -25.36 35.69 -12.06
N GLN A 208 -26.39 36.02 -12.82
CA GLN A 208 -27.52 36.80 -12.32
C GLN A 208 -28.82 36.03 -12.61
N PRO A 209 -29.65 35.74 -11.59
CA PRO A 209 -29.44 36.02 -10.15
C PRO A 209 -28.36 35.13 -9.52
N ASN A 210 -27.79 35.56 -8.39
CA ASN A 210 -26.84 34.76 -7.61
C ASN A 210 -27.44 33.40 -7.27
N PRO A 211 -26.74 32.28 -7.59
CA PRO A 211 -27.24 30.94 -7.29
C PRO A 211 -27.07 30.60 -5.81
N ASP A 212 -27.90 29.70 -5.32
CA ASP A 212 -27.66 29.01 -4.05
C ASP A 212 -26.33 28.25 -4.10
N ARG A 213 -25.62 28.24 -2.98
CA ARG A 213 -24.29 27.63 -2.87
C ARG A 213 -24.27 26.56 -1.79
N ILE A 214 -23.41 25.56 -1.96
CA ILE A 214 -23.19 24.51 -0.96
C ILE A 214 -21.73 24.41 -0.58
N ILE A 215 -21.44 24.40 0.73
CA ILE A 215 -20.14 24.17 1.31
C ILE A 215 -20.17 22.80 1.99
N CYS A 216 -19.49 21.83 1.41
CA CYS A 216 -19.34 20.50 1.98
C CYS A 216 -18.09 20.50 2.88
N ILE A 217 -18.27 20.25 4.16
CA ILE A 217 -17.20 20.24 5.17
C ILE A 217 -16.96 18.80 5.61
N ASP A 218 -15.78 18.27 5.29
CA ASP A 218 -15.34 16.94 5.71
C ASP A 218 -14.63 17.05 7.06
N LEU A 219 -15.13 16.31 8.04
CA LEU A 219 -14.67 16.35 9.41
C LEU A 219 -13.73 15.19 9.67
N ASP A 220 -12.52 15.50 10.16
CA ASP A 220 -11.61 14.49 10.65
C ASP A 220 -12.08 13.92 11.99
N ARG A 221 -11.62 12.72 12.31
CA ARG A 221 -11.97 12.09 13.58
C ARG A 221 -11.63 12.92 14.81
N PRO A 222 -10.42 13.49 14.96
CA PRO A 222 -10.07 14.36 16.10
C PRO A 222 -10.99 15.58 16.19
N ASP A 223 -11.29 16.20 15.07
CA ASP A 223 -12.17 17.36 15.01
C ASP A 223 -13.58 17.01 15.45
N LEU A 224 -14.12 15.91 14.95
CA LEU A 224 -15.46 15.47 15.29
C LEU A 224 -15.56 15.06 16.78
N GLU A 225 -14.55 14.37 17.34
CA GLU A 225 -14.48 14.07 18.78
C GLU A 225 -14.50 15.37 19.60
N LYS A 226 -13.79 16.41 19.20
CA LYS A 226 -13.74 17.72 19.88
C LYS A 226 -15.08 18.47 19.77
N ILE A 227 -15.62 18.59 18.55
CA ILE A 227 -16.92 19.25 18.28
C ILE A 227 -18.02 18.64 19.15
N LEU A 228 -18.05 17.32 19.28
CA LEU A 228 -19.06 16.60 20.08
C LEU A 228 -18.83 16.75 21.58
N SER A 229 -17.58 16.78 22.05
CA SER A 229 -17.26 16.92 23.48
C SER A 229 -17.55 18.32 24.02
N GLU A 230 -17.44 19.35 23.17
CA GLU A 230 -17.65 20.76 23.52
C GLU A 230 -19.04 21.29 23.09
N ASP A 231 -19.93 20.42 22.57
CA ASP A 231 -21.27 20.76 22.06
C ASP A 231 -21.29 21.90 21.03
N LEU A 232 -20.24 21.96 20.19
CA LEU A 232 -20.11 23.02 19.18
C LEU A 232 -21.18 22.94 18.09
N PHE A 233 -21.73 21.76 17.81
CA PHE A 233 -22.86 21.64 16.90
C PHE A 233 -24.14 22.26 17.47
N GLY A 234 -24.37 22.16 18.78
CA GLY A 234 -25.48 22.84 19.44
C GLY A 234 -25.37 24.36 19.37
N ALA A 235 -24.15 24.89 19.51
CA ALA A 235 -23.89 26.32 19.31
C ALA A 235 -24.13 26.76 17.88
N LEU A 236 -23.61 26.01 16.88
CA LEU A 236 -23.84 26.29 15.45
C LEU A 236 -25.31 26.21 15.07
N GLY A 237 -26.06 25.23 15.59
CA GLY A 237 -27.49 25.08 15.30
C GLY A 237 -28.34 26.29 15.73
N LYS A 238 -27.93 26.98 16.79
CA LYS A 238 -28.58 28.23 17.22
C LYS A 238 -28.27 29.43 16.31
N CYS A 239 -27.13 29.42 15.63
CA CYS A 239 -26.72 30.46 14.70
C CYS A 239 -27.31 30.29 13.30
N PHE A 240 -27.75 29.09 12.92
CA PHE A 240 -28.42 28.86 11.64
C PHE A 240 -29.85 29.39 11.70
N SER A 241 -30.11 30.51 11.09
CA SER A 241 -31.43 31.15 11.05
C SER A 241 -31.79 31.56 9.62
N ASP A 242 -33.09 31.76 9.41
CA ASP A 242 -33.60 32.26 8.12
C ASP A 242 -33.09 33.67 7.82
N GLU A 243 -32.81 34.49 8.84
CA GLU A 243 -32.30 35.86 8.70
C GLU A 243 -30.87 35.89 8.14
N LEU A 244 -30.03 34.90 8.47
CA LEU A 244 -28.65 34.80 7.95
C LEU A 244 -28.57 34.12 6.58
N GLU A 245 -29.65 33.54 6.09
CA GLU A 245 -29.71 32.74 4.85
C GLU A 245 -28.67 31.60 4.80
N ILE A 246 -28.31 31.07 5.97
CA ILE A 246 -27.40 29.92 6.14
C ILE A 246 -28.17 28.75 6.74
N LYS A 247 -28.17 27.62 6.04
CA LYS A 247 -28.91 26.39 6.44
C LYS A 247 -28.05 25.16 6.26
N THR A 248 -28.33 24.11 7.03
CA THR A 248 -27.74 22.79 6.74
C THR A 248 -28.53 22.06 5.67
N THR A 249 -27.86 21.22 4.88
CA THR A 249 -28.52 20.36 3.88
C THR A 249 -27.71 19.10 3.59
N LEU A 250 -28.34 18.15 2.91
CA LEU A 250 -27.66 16.98 2.34
C LEU A 250 -27.27 17.26 0.89
N PRO A 251 -26.10 16.79 0.39
CA PRO A 251 -25.74 16.91 -1.03
C PRO A 251 -26.82 16.39 -1.97
N SER A 252 -27.48 15.27 -1.63
CA SER A 252 -28.59 14.71 -2.43
C SER A 252 -29.81 15.61 -2.50
N ILE A 253 -30.12 16.38 -1.46
CA ILE A 253 -31.23 17.34 -1.44
C ILE A 253 -30.85 18.57 -2.26
N PHE A 254 -29.66 19.12 -2.03
CA PHE A 254 -29.16 20.26 -2.79
C PHE A 254 -29.14 19.97 -4.30
N LYS A 255 -28.63 18.79 -4.68
CA LYS A 255 -28.62 18.33 -6.08
C LYS A 255 -30.00 18.38 -6.75
N LYS A 256 -31.06 18.01 -6.03
CA LYS A 256 -32.45 18.04 -6.58
C LYS A 256 -32.98 19.43 -6.79
N ASN A 257 -32.59 20.36 -5.91
CA ASN A 257 -33.16 21.70 -5.86
C ASN A 257 -32.34 22.73 -6.67
N SER A 258 -31.02 22.50 -6.83
CA SER A 258 -30.12 23.39 -7.59
C SER A 258 -29.98 22.92 -9.03
N GLY A 259 -30.31 23.81 -9.98
CA GLY A 259 -30.11 23.57 -11.41
C GLY A 259 -28.75 24.02 -11.95
N ILE A 260 -27.99 24.80 -11.19
CA ILE A 260 -26.76 25.43 -11.67
C ILE A 260 -25.54 24.58 -11.30
N LYS A 261 -24.75 24.24 -12.32
CA LYS A 261 -23.54 23.43 -12.21
C LYS A 261 -22.48 23.98 -13.14
N GLU A 262 -21.21 23.82 -12.77
CA GLU A 262 -20.10 24.15 -13.66
C GLU A 262 -19.47 22.90 -14.26
N SER A 263 -19.14 22.94 -15.54
CA SER A 263 -18.41 21.88 -16.19
C SER A 263 -16.95 21.87 -15.73
N VAL A 264 -16.44 20.67 -15.42
CA VAL A 264 -15.04 20.42 -15.07
C VAL A 264 -14.55 19.16 -15.76
N TYR A 265 -13.25 19.10 -16.03
CA TYR A 265 -12.58 17.89 -16.43
C TYR A 265 -11.37 17.66 -15.52
N ILE A 266 -11.37 16.55 -14.82
CA ILE A 266 -10.30 16.10 -13.91
C ILE A 266 -9.82 14.76 -14.46
N THR A 267 -8.56 14.70 -14.90
CA THR A 267 -7.97 13.49 -15.51
C THR A 267 -7.76 12.42 -14.48
N GLU A 268 -6.81 12.64 -13.61
CA GLU A 268 -6.45 11.78 -12.50
C GLU A 268 -6.00 12.64 -11.31
N THR A 269 -6.18 12.16 -10.11
CA THR A 269 -5.72 12.84 -8.90
C THR A 269 -5.74 11.90 -7.68
N ILE A 270 -5.01 12.28 -6.64
CA ILE A 270 -5.01 11.67 -5.33
C ILE A 270 -4.86 12.74 -4.24
N ASN A 271 -5.54 12.57 -3.12
CA ASN A 271 -5.39 13.47 -1.98
C ASN A 271 -4.07 13.16 -1.24
N LYS A 272 -3.12 14.09 -1.32
CA LYS A 272 -1.77 13.95 -0.77
C LYS A 272 -1.73 13.76 0.75
N SER A 273 -2.74 14.19 1.48
CA SER A 273 -2.80 14.02 2.94
C SER A 273 -2.85 12.55 3.38
N TYR A 274 -3.21 11.64 2.45
CA TYR A 274 -3.20 10.19 2.70
C TYR A 274 -1.85 9.52 2.43
N LEU A 275 -0.89 10.22 1.83
CA LEU A 275 0.45 9.69 1.54
C LEU A 275 1.28 9.64 2.82
N GLN A 276 1.65 8.44 3.24
CA GLN A 276 2.42 8.16 4.46
C GLN A 276 3.66 7.31 4.14
N MET A 277 4.38 7.66 3.07
CA MET A 277 5.58 6.94 2.64
C MET A 277 6.84 7.46 3.35
N ASP A 278 6.97 8.77 3.48
CA ASP A 278 8.01 9.46 4.23
C ASP A 278 7.46 10.82 4.75
N GLU A 279 8.28 11.59 5.47
CA GLU A 279 7.87 12.87 6.06
C GLU A 279 7.52 13.94 4.99
N ASN A 280 8.04 13.81 3.78
CA ASN A 280 7.84 14.77 2.69
C ASN A 280 6.75 14.34 1.69
N ALA A 281 6.21 13.13 1.81
CA ALA A 281 5.27 12.58 0.83
C ALA A 281 4.04 13.49 0.64
N ALA A 282 3.48 14.02 1.73
CA ALA A 282 2.32 14.91 1.67
C ALA A 282 2.59 16.27 1.00
N THR A 283 3.84 16.74 0.97
CA THR A 283 4.26 18.02 0.37
C THR A 283 4.96 17.84 -0.98
N SER A 284 5.15 16.60 -1.42
CA SER A 284 5.77 16.28 -2.71
C SER A 284 4.95 16.75 -3.91
N ASP A 285 5.55 16.74 -5.10
CA ASP A 285 4.86 17.05 -6.36
C ASP A 285 4.03 15.87 -6.91
N ILE A 286 3.88 14.80 -6.16
CA ILE A 286 3.07 13.62 -6.52
C ILE A 286 1.60 14.00 -6.53
N ASN A 287 0.96 14.00 -7.70
CA ASN A 287 -0.45 14.38 -7.90
C ASN A 287 -1.33 13.19 -8.32
N SER A 288 -0.71 12.08 -8.69
CA SER A 288 -1.40 10.87 -9.11
C SER A 288 -0.78 9.62 -8.51
N PHE A 289 -1.50 8.50 -8.59
CA PHE A 289 -0.95 7.22 -8.17
C PHE A 289 0.20 6.75 -9.08
N TYR A 290 0.16 7.10 -10.36
CA TYR A 290 1.22 6.69 -11.29
C TYR A 290 2.54 7.37 -10.96
N GLU A 291 2.51 8.66 -10.62
CA GLU A 291 3.69 9.37 -10.09
C GLU A 291 4.18 8.78 -8.77
N LEU A 292 3.26 8.31 -7.91
CA LEU A 292 3.62 7.62 -6.66
C LEU A 292 4.38 6.31 -6.92
N GLN A 293 3.99 5.53 -7.93
CA GLN A 293 4.68 4.30 -8.31
C GLN A 293 6.10 4.56 -8.83
N GLU A 294 6.29 5.66 -9.56
CA GLU A 294 7.61 6.06 -10.07
C GLU A 294 8.52 6.53 -8.92
N ALA A 295 7.96 7.24 -7.94
CA ALA A 295 8.70 7.72 -6.78
C ALA A 295 9.08 6.58 -5.80
N TYR A 296 8.23 5.55 -5.67
CA TYR A 296 8.40 4.48 -4.68
C TYR A 296 8.28 3.09 -5.30
N GLU A 297 9.40 2.43 -5.54
CA GLU A 297 9.48 1.08 -6.10
C GLU A 297 8.66 0.06 -5.29
N SER A 298 8.62 0.21 -3.97
CA SER A 298 7.84 -0.65 -3.08
C SER A 298 6.33 -0.59 -3.36
N VAL A 299 5.81 0.58 -3.74
CA VAL A 299 4.41 0.76 -4.16
C VAL A 299 4.15 -0.01 -5.45
N LYS A 300 5.05 0.10 -6.42
CA LYS A 300 4.98 -0.62 -7.70
C LYS A 300 4.97 -2.13 -7.48
N LYS A 301 5.83 -2.66 -6.60
CA LYS A 301 5.88 -4.10 -6.27
C LYS A 301 4.56 -4.62 -5.70
N LEU A 302 4.03 -3.96 -4.66
CA LEU A 302 2.75 -4.38 -4.07
C LEU A 302 1.58 -4.26 -5.06
N PHE A 303 1.57 -3.21 -5.87
CA PHE A 303 0.54 -3.03 -6.90
C PHE A 303 0.61 -4.12 -7.97
N SER A 304 1.80 -4.49 -8.44
CA SER A 304 1.98 -5.60 -9.39
C SER A 304 1.46 -6.91 -8.81
N ARG A 305 1.68 -7.15 -7.51
CA ARG A 305 1.14 -8.33 -6.82
C ARG A 305 -0.39 -8.33 -6.77
N ILE A 306 -1.00 -7.18 -6.50
CA ILE A 306 -2.46 -7.01 -6.52
C ILE A 306 -3.03 -7.36 -7.91
N LEU A 307 -2.43 -6.82 -8.97
CA LEU A 307 -2.87 -7.11 -10.34
C LEU A 307 -2.68 -8.58 -10.70
N TYR A 308 -1.54 -9.17 -10.35
CA TYR A 308 -1.26 -10.57 -10.65
C TYR A 308 -2.25 -11.52 -9.98
N VAL A 309 -2.49 -11.36 -8.67
CA VAL A 309 -3.47 -12.18 -7.95
C VAL A 309 -4.88 -11.92 -8.48
N GLY A 310 -5.21 -10.67 -8.83
CA GLY A 310 -6.46 -10.31 -9.49
C GLY A 310 -6.66 -11.05 -10.82
N MET A 311 -5.62 -11.13 -11.63
CA MET A 311 -5.62 -11.91 -12.88
C MET A 311 -5.88 -13.39 -12.60
N LEU A 312 -5.17 -14.00 -11.63
CA LEU A 312 -5.36 -15.41 -11.26
C LEU A 312 -6.80 -15.70 -10.82
N VAL A 313 -7.37 -14.85 -9.96
CA VAL A 313 -8.76 -14.99 -9.49
C VAL A 313 -9.74 -14.85 -10.63
N ASN A 314 -9.56 -13.87 -11.52
CA ASN A 314 -10.47 -13.62 -12.62
C ASN A 314 -10.44 -14.76 -13.67
N GLN A 315 -9.27 -15.33 -13.95
CA GLN A 315 -9.08 -16.43 -14.89
C GLN A 315 -9.52 -17.79 -14.34
N TYR A 316 -9.64 -17.96 -13.02
CA TYR A 316 -10.02 -19.22 -12.40
C TYR A 316 -11.47 -19.61 -12.76
N LYS A 317 -11.67 -20.85 -13.26
CA LYS A 317 -12.96 -21.32 -13.79
C LYS A 317 -13.48 -22.62 -13.17
N SER A 318 -12.63 -23.36 -12.43
CA SER A 318 -12.96 -24.72 -11.97
C SER A 318 -14.11 -24.76 -10.94
N ASP A 319 -14.07 -23.92 -9.90
CA ASP A 319 -15.04 -23.91 -8.80
C ASP A 319 -15.47 -22.49 -8.45
N LYS A 320 -16.78 -22.21 -8.60
CA LYS A 320 -17.37 -20.90 -8.34
C LYS A 320 -17.29 -20.50 -6.85
N MET A 321 -17.48 -21.44 -5.93
CA MET A 321 -17.42 -21.15 -4.49
C MET A 321 -16.00 -20.78 -4.09
N ARG A 322 -15.03 -21.58 -4.53
CA ARG A 322 -13.59 -21.32 -4.33
C ARG A 322 -13.19 -19.97 -4.92
N LYS A 323 -13.62 -19.67 -6.15
CA LYS A 323 -13.40 -18.35 -6.79
C LYS A 323 -13.94 -17.21 -5.94
N ASN A 324 -15.16 -17.34 -5.39
CA ASN A 324 -15.75 -16.30 -4.56
C ASN A 324 -14.99 -16.10 -3.25
N CYS A 325 -14.56 -17.18 -2.60
CA CYS A 325 -13.72 -17.09 -1.39
C CYS A 325 -12.37 -16.42 -1.68
N ALA A 326 -11.72 -16.78 -2.80
CA ALA A 326 -10.47 -16.16 -3.21
C ALA A 326 -10.66 -14.68 -3.56
N ARG A 327 -11.77 -14.33 -4.22
CA ARG A 327 -12.11 -12.94 -4.56
C ARG A 327 -12.34 -12.07 -3.32
N GLU A 328 -12.98 -12.62 -2.29
CA GLU A 328 -13.16 -11.89 -1.04
C GLU A 328 -11.81 -11.55 -0.39
N LYS A 329 -10.87 -12.50 -0.36
CA LYS A 329 -9.51 -12.26 0.13
C LYS A 329 -8.75 -11.27 -0.73
N LEU A 330 -8.87 -11.36 -2.07
CA LEU A 330 -8.29 -10.39 -2.99
C LEU A 330 -8.80 -8.98 -2.69
N TRP A 331 -10.13 -8.79 -2.57
CA TRP A 331 -10.72 -7.49 -2.30
C TRP A 331 -10.28 -6.89 -0.95
N GLN A 332 -10.14 -7.73 0.09
CA GLN A 332 -9.54 -7.31 1.36
C GLN A 332 -8.07 -6.88 1.19
N GLY A 333 -7.29 -7.60 0.38
CA GLY A 333 -5.88 -7.28 0.09
C GLY A 333 -5.69 -6.05 -0.80
N GLN A 334 -6.72 -5.63 -1.53
CA GLN A 334 -6.75 -4.42 -2.36
C GLN A 334 -6.95 -3.12 -1.55
N ASN A 335 -7.06 -3.20 -0.22
CA ASN A 335 -7.17 -2.00 0.62
C ASN A 335 -6.04 -1.01 0.35
N GLY A 336 -6.40 0.25 0.09
CA GLY A 336 -5.47 1.28 -0.38
C GLY A 336 -4.42 1.71 0.64
N GLN A 337 -4.65 1.47 1.94
CA GLN A 337 -3.67 1.86 2.97
C GLN A 337 -2.33 1.16 2.80
N GLY A 338 -2.32 -0.10 2.36
CA GLY A 338 -1.08 -0.82 2.09
C GLY A 338 -0.22 -0.19 0.99
N LEU A 339 -0.86 0.47 0.02
CA LEU A 339 -0.18 1.16 -1.08
C LEU A 339 0.28 2.58 -0.71
N LEU A 340 -0.42 3.27 0.18
CA LEU A 340 -0.15 4.66 0.54
C LEU A 340 0.69 4.82 1.81
N SER A 341 1.09 3.71 2.46
CA SER A 341 1.81 3.76 3.74
C SER A 341 3.11 2.96 3.72
N ALA A 342 4.13 3.51 4.35
CA ALA A 342 5.39 2.83 4.67
C ALA A 342 5.27 1.85 5.84
N SER A 343 4.10 1.72 6.48
CA SER A 343 3.91 0.78 7.58
C SER A 343 4.06 -0.67 7.14
N SER A 344 5.07 -1.36 7.67
CA SER A 344 5.30 -2.78 7.38
C SER A 344 4.08 -3.65 7.73
N SER A 345 3.36 -3.33 8.80
CA SER A 345 2.17 -4.06 9.23
C SER A 345 1.03 -3.98 8.21
N LEU A 346 0.76 -2.79 7.65
CA LEU A 346 -0.28 -2.58 6.64
C LEU A 346 0.09 -3.27 5.32
N ARG A 347 1.34 -3.14 4.89
CA ARG A 347 1.84 -3.76 3.66
C ARG A 347 1.84 -5.29 3.76
N GLN A 348 2.39 -5.83 4.84
CA GLN A 348 2.40 -7.28 5.09
C GLN A 348 0.99 -7.86 5.21
N GLN A 349 0.03 -7.10 5.76
CA GLN A 349 -1.36 -7.54 5.80
C GLN A 349 -1.97 -7.62 4.38
N SER A 350 -1.64 -6.68 3.47
CA SER A 350 -2.05 -6.76 2.07
C SER A 350 -1.44 -7.99 1.39
N TYR A 351 -0.14 -8.20 1.49
CA TYR A 351 0.54 -9.40 0.96
C TYR A 351 -0.05 -10.69 1.50
N LYS A 352 -0.31 -10.74 2.82
CA LYS A 352 -0.94 -11.89 3.47
C LYS A 352 -2.29 -12.25 2.83
N LEU A 353 -3.17 -11.27 2.65
CA LEU A 353 -4.50 -11.47 2.08
C LEU A 353 -4.43 -11.90 0.61
N LEU A 354 -3.49 -11.33 -0.16
CA LEU A 354 -3.22 -11.73 -1.53
C LEU A 354 -2.71 -13.19 -1.61
N MET A 355 -1.79 -13.58 -0.72
CA MET A 355 -1.31 -14.96 -0.63
C MET A 355 -2.43 -15.92 -0.18
N GLU A 356 -3.31 -15.51 0.75
CA GLU A 356 -4.48 -16.31 1.13
C GLU A 356 -5.42 -16.52 -0.06
N ALA A 357 -5.65 -15.50 -0.88
CA ALA A 357 -6.42 -15.64 -2.11
C ALA A 357 -5.78 -16.65 -3.07
N GLU A 358 -4.48 -16.56 -3.29
CA GLU A 358 -3.74 -17.48 -4.15
C GLU A 358 -3.72 -18.91 -3.58
N LYS A 359 -3.55 -19.09 -2.26
CA LYS A 359 -3.62 -20.42 -1.61
C LYS A 359 -4.95 -21.11 -1.87
N ILE A 360 -6.06 -20.40 -1.71
CA ILE A 360 -7.40 -20.94 -2.00
C ILE A 360 -7.49 -21.48 -3.43
N LEU A 361 -6.87 -20.80 -4.40
CA LEU A 361 -6.84 -21.27 -5.78
C LEU A 361 -5.90 -22.46 -6.00
N ARG A 362 -4.79 -22.55 -5.23
CA ARG A 362 -3.81 -23.64 -5.32
C ARG A 362 -4.26 -24.94 -4.66
N GLU A 363 -5.21 -24.89 -3.73
CA GLU A 363 -5.80 -26.09 -3.11
C GLU A 363 -6.61 -26.95 -4.10
N ASP A 364 -6.82 -26.48 -5.30
CA ASP A 364 -7.33 -27.28 -6.40
C ASP A 364 -6.23 -28.25 -6.89
N ASN A 365 -6.58 -29.53 -7.07
CA ASN A 365 -5.66 -30.57 -7.56
C ASN A 365 -5.07 -30.28 -8.96
N THR A 366 -5.47 -29.19 -9.58
CA THR A 366 -4.96 -28.72 -10.88
C THR A 366 -3.69 -27.87 -10.78
N PHE A 367 -3.27 -27.45 -9.59
CA PHE A 367 -2.06 -26.65 -9.42
C PHE A 367 -0.81 -27.42 -9.86
N LYS A 368 0.00 -26.75 -10.67
CA LYS A 368 1.33 -27.24 -11.08
C LYS A 368 2.36 -26.14 -10.84
N GLU A 369 3.51 -26.55 -10.35
CA GLU A 369 4.68 -25.67 -10.25
C GLU A 369 5.04 -25.14 -11.64
N SER A 370 5.42 -23.88 -11.70
CA SER A 370 5.71 -23.24 -12.99
C SER A 370 6.75 -22.14 -12.87
N LEU A 371 7.53 -21.99 -13.92
CA LEU A 371 8.39 -20.85 -14.18
C LEU A 371 7.89 -20.19 -15.48
N THR A 372 7.46 -18.92 -15.40
CA THR A 372 6.93 -18.16 -16.52
C THR A 372 7.69 -16.85 -16.70
N CYS A 373 7.64 -16.29 -17.92
CA CYS A 373 8.34 -15.05 -18.26
C CYS A 373 7.34 -14.11 -18.93
N PHE A 374 7.14 -12.93 -18.34
CA PHE A 374 6.30 -11.86 -18.88
C PHE A 374 6.58 -10.55 -18.12
N ASP A 375 6.12 -9.44 -18.66
CA ASP A 375 6.17 -8.13 -18.02
C ASP A 375 5.19 -8.08 -16.82
N TYR A 376 5.73 -8.35 -15.63
CA TYR A 376 4.97 -8.47 -14.39
C TYR A 376 4.59 -7.12 -13.77
N ASN A 377 5.44 -6.14 -13.95
CA ASN A 377 5.32 -4.82 -13.32
C ASN A 377 4.90 -3.72 -14.30
N SER A 378 4.64 -4.08 -15.56
CA SER A 378 4.22 -3.20 -16.64
C SER A 378 5.22 -2.09 -16.97
N ASP A 379 6.54 -2.39 -16.94
CA ASP A 379 7.59 -1.44 -17.31
C ASP A 379 8.19 -1.71 -18.71
N GLY A 380 7.67 -2.70 -19.41
CA GLY A 380 8.14 -3.11 -20.73
C GLY A 380 9.31 -4.09 -20.69
N ILE A 381 9.76 -4.52 -19.52
CA ILE A 381 10.83 -5.50 -19.32
C ILE A 381 10.22 -6.76 -18.69
N ASN A 382 10.58 -7.93 -19.20
CA ASN A 382 10.04 -9.16 -18.65
C ASN A 382 10.73 -9.57 -17.35
N GLU A 383 9.93 -10.04 -16.38
CA GLU A 383 10.37 -10.75 -15.20
C GLU A 383 10.12 -12.25 -15.32
N TYR A 384 10.78 -13.01 -14.44
CA TYR A 384 10.64 -14.46 -14.35
C TYR A 384 9.90 -14.82 -13.08
N ILE A 385 8.70 -15.37 -13.23
CA ILE A 385 7.78 -15.67 -12.13
C ILE A 385 7.85 -17.14 -11.76
N CYS A 386 8.31 -17.40 -10.55
CA CYS A 386 8.42 -18.74 -9.96
C CYS A 386 7.21 -19.01 -9.08
N ARG A 387 6.32 -19.91 -9.50
CA ARG A 387 5.18 -20.38 -8.68
C ARG A 387 5.45 -21.80 -8.22
N MET A 388 6.07 -21.93 -7.06
CA MET A 388 6.41 -23.23 -6.46
C MET A 388 5.36 -23.61 -5.40
N GLN A 389 5.34 -24.88 -4.97
CA GLN A 389 4.38 -25.38 -3.98
C GLN A 389 4.41 -24.55 -2.68
N ASN A 390 5.59 -24.17 -2.21
CA ASN A 390 5.79 -23.54 -0.91
C ASN A 390 6.00 -22.03 -0.97
N TYR A 391 6.36 -21.48 -2.12
CA TYR A 391 6.68 -20.08 -2.27
C TYR A 391 6.33 -19.52 -3.66
N PHE A 392 6.27 -18.21 -3.73
CA PHE A 392 6.27 -17.44 -4.96
C PHE A 392 7.52 -16.55 -4.98
N ALA A 393 8.17 -16.41 -6.13
CA ALA A 393 9.26 -15.47 -6.29
C ALA A 393 9.20 -14.77 -7.66
N CYS A 394 9.60 -13.50 -7.68
CA CYS A 394 9.77 -12.72 -8.90
C CYS A 394 11.26 -12.40 -9.08
N ILE A 395 11.87 -12.87 -10.16
CA ILE A 395 13.25 -12.58 -10.53
C ILE A 395 13.22 -11.50 -11.61
N ALA A 396 13.79 -10.34 -11.32
CA ALA A 396 13.87 -9.23 -12.26
C ALA A 396 15.02 -9.42 -13.26
N SER A 397 14.80 -8.99 -14.50
CA SER A 397 15.86 -8.91 -15.50
C SER A 397 16.89 -7.82 -15.17
N VAL A 398 16.45 -6.70 -14.59
CA VAL A 398 17.35 -5.64 -14.10
C VAL A 398 17.99 -6.10 -12.79
N GLY A 399 19.31 -6.10 -12.73
CA GLY A 399 20.08 -6.57 -11.58
C GLY A 399 20.06 -8.09 -11.38
N GLY A 400 19.30 -8.86 -12.17
CA GLY A 400 19.23 -10.31 -12.07
C GLY A 400 18.89 -10.84 -10.66
N SER A 401 18.10 -10.10 -9.89
CA SER A 401 17.83 -10.34 -8.45
C SER A 401 16.38 -10.73 -8.19
N ILE A 402 16.14 -11.37 -7.04
CA ILE A 402 14.77 -11.70 -6.60
C ILE A 402 14.16 -10.47 -5.94
N GLN A 403 13.12 -9.91 -6.55
CA GLN A 403 12.45 -8.68 -6.09
C GLN A 403 11.21 -8.94 -5.24
N GLU A 404 10.68 -10.15 -5.27
CA GLU A 404 9.57 -10.59 -4.45
C GLU A 404 9.79 -12.04 -4.00
N LEU A 405 9.56 -12.32 -2.71
CA LEU A 405 9.65 -13.65 -2.13
C LEU A 405 8.53 -13.84 -1.11
N ASP A 406 7.49 -14.53 -1.53
CA ASP A 406 6.32 -14.84 -0.72
C ASP A 406 6.38 -16.28 -0.20
N ILE A 407 6.33 -16.46 1.09
CA ILE A 407 6.28 -17.78 1.71
C ILE A 407 4.84 -18.14 2.06
N LEU A 408 4.28 -19.09 1.35
CA LEU A 408 2.84 -19.40 1.44
C LEU A 408 2.42 -20.01 2.79
N LYS A 409 3.31 -20.66 3.50
CA LYS A 409 2.97 -21.32 4.78
C LYS A 409 2.57 -20.30 5.84
N ASN A 410 3.36 -19.28 6.05
CA ASN A 410 3.11 -18.23 7.04
C ASN A 410 2.52 -16.96 6.44
N THR A 411 2.31 -16.96 5.12
CA THR A 411 1.77 -15.82 4.34
C THR A 411 2.56 -14.53 4.57
N GLY A 412 3.90 -14.62 4.54
CA GLY A 412 4.81 -13.49 4.70
C GLY A 412 5.58 -13.20 3.42
N ASN A 413 5.70 -11.92 3.05
CA ASN A 413 6.61 -11.46 2.01
C ASN A 413 7.94 -11.06 2.64
N TYR A 414 9.04 -11.69 2.21
CA TYR A 414 10.37 -11.51 2.77
C TYR A 414 11.30 -10.63 1.91
N ALA A 415 10.78 -10.07 0.82
CA ALA A 415 11.49 -9.12 -0.03
C ALA A 415 10.88 -7.70 -0.01
N ASP A 416 9.78 -7.46 0.72
CA ASP A 416 9.15 -6.15 0.85
C ASP A 416 9.99 -5.25 1.76
N ASN A 417 10.93 -4.53 1.18
CA ASN A 417 11.74 -3.54 1.88
C ASN A 417 11.49 -2.14 1.32
N LEU A 418 11.58 -1.13 2.19
CA LEU A 418 11.33 0.29 1.88
C LEU A 418 12.63 1.09 1.81
N ALA A 419 13.77 0.42 1.86
CA ALA A 419 15.05 1.09 1.87
C ALA A 419 15.29 1.79 0.54
N ASN A 420 15.35 3.10 0.58
CA ASN A 420 15.81 3.90 -0.53
C ASN A 420 17.29 3.61 -0.79
N GLY A 421 17.65 3.36 -2.02
CA GLY A 421 19.01 3.07 -2.43
C GLY A 421 19.24 3.44 -3.88
N THR A 422 20.50 3.38 -4.29
CA THR A 422 20.87 3.60 -5.69
C THR A 422 20.53 2.41 -6.59
N TYR A 423 20.11 1.28 -6.02
CA TYR A 423 19.67 0.06 -6.69
C TYR A 423 18.49 -0.59 -5.96
N SER A 424 17.74 -1.43 -6.66
CA SER A 424 16.63 -2.19 -6.06
C SER A 424 17.17 -3.27 -5.11
N ARG A 425 16.81 -3.15 -3.83
CA ARG A 425 17.25 -4.06 -2.77
C ARG A 425 16.36 -5.31 -2.74
N GLY A 426 16.78 -6.34 -3.46
CA GLY A 426 16.17 -7.66 -3.45
C GLY A 426 17.06 -8.71 -2.78
N LEU A 427 16.84 -10.00 -3.10
CA LEU A 427 17.75 -11.07 -2.72
C LEU A 427 18.65 -11.40 -3.91
N PHE A 428 19.92 -11.73 -3.60
CA PHE A 428 20.93 -12.07 -4.59
C PHE A 428 21.25 -10.91 -5.54
N VAL A 429 21.40 -9.71 -5.01
CA VAL A 429 21.89 -8.53 -5.75
C VAL A 429 23.39 -8.66 -5.92
N ASP A 430 23.87 -8.50 -7.15
CA ASP A 430 25.27 -8.75 -7.50
C ASP A 430 26.09 -7.46 -7.48
N HIS A 431 27.21 -7.48 -6.79
CA HIS A 431 28.16 -6.39 -6.72
C HIS A 431 29.57 -6.88 -7.05
N ILE A 432 30.36 -6.00 -7.62
CA ILE A 432 31.82 -6.17 -7.77
C ILE A 432 32.50 -4.90 -7.30
N PHE A 433 33.41 -5.03 -6.33
CA PHE A 433 34.05 -3.91 -5.68
C PHE A 433 35.57 -3.92 -5.88
N THR A 434 36.14 -2.74 -5.95
CA THR A 434 37.55 -2.53 -5.61
C THR A 434 37.72 -2.56 -4.08
N GLU A 435 38.92 -2.74 -3.57
CA GLU A 435 39.18 -2.74 -2.13
C GLU A 435 38.66 -1.46 -1.43
N ASN A 436 38.87 -0.28 -2.04
CA ASN A 436 38.41 0.98 -1.49
C ASN A 436 36.86 1.09 -1.45
N GLN A 437 36.18 0.65 -2.52
CA GLN A 437 34.71 0.62 -2.55
C GLN A 437 34.18 -0.33 -1.49
N PHE A 438 34.82 -1.48 -1.29
CA PHE A 438 34.39 -2.44 -0.30
C PHE A 438 34.57 -1.95 1.14
N GLN A 439 35.60 -1.17 1.43
CA GLN A 439 35.73 -0.51 2.74
C GLN A 439 34.56 0.46 2.99
N ASN A 440 34.19 1.27 1.98
CA ASN A 440 33.00 2.13 2.08
C ASN A 440 31.72 1.30 2.30
N TYR A 441 31.57 0.19 1.59
CA TYR A 441 30.43 -0.71 1.76
C TYR A 441 30.32 -1.28 3.18
N LYS A 442 31.46 -1.69 3.78
CA LYS A 442 31.52 -2.15 5.18
C LYS A 442 31.06 -1.08 6.18
N GLU A 443 31.30 0.18 5.86
CA GLU A 443 30.91 1.32 6.70
C GLU A 443 29.48 1.81 6.43
N GLY A 444 28.75 1.17 5.51
CA GLY A 444 27.41 1.57 5.11
C GLY A 444 27.36 2.82 4.23
N LEU A 445 28.51 3.21 3.67
CA LEU A 445 28.62 4.34 2.75
C LEU A 445 28.31 3.90 1.30
N PRO A 446 27.90 4.83 0.41
CA PRO A 446 27.71 4.53 -0.99
C PRO A 446 28.98 3.94 -1.62
N ALA A 447 28.88 2.75 -2.19
CA ALA A 447 30.02 2.00 -2.72
C ALA A 447 29.77 1.36 -4.09
N ASP A 448 28.50 1.07 -4.42
CA ASP A 448 28.13 0.34 -5.63
C ASP A 448 28.06 1.26 -6.86
N ASP A 449 28.87 0.97 -7.87
CA ASP A 449 28.84 1.68 -9.16
C ASP A 449 27.64 1.26 -10.03
N GLY A 450 26.86 0.26 -9.61
CA GLY A 450 25.68 -0.22 -10.32
C GLY A 450 25.96 -1.03 -11.57
N ILE A 451 27.19 -1.51 -11.73
CA ILE A 451 27.59 -2.19 -12.97
C ILE A 451 26.95 -3.57 -13.16
N PHE A 452 26.46 -4.19 -12.08
CA PHE A 452 25.64 -5.40 -12.11
C PHE A 452 24.29 -5.21 -11.40
N SER A 453 24.24 -4.43 -10.33
CA SER A 453 23.01 -4.24 -9.55
C SER A 453 21.91 -3.44 -10.28
N ARG A 454 22.27 -2.61 -11.27
CA ARG A 454 21.35 -1.69 -11.98
C ARG A 454 21.24 -1.93 -13.49
N VAL A 455 21.97 -2.89 -14.05
CA VAL A 455 21.95 -3.14 -15.50
C VAL A 455 20.97 -4.26 -15.84
N PRO A 456 20.35 -4.23 -17.03
CA PRO A 456 19.56 -5.34 -17.52
C PRO A 456 20.47 -6.52 -17.87
N TYR A 457 20.10 -7.70 -17.39
CA TYR A 457 20.72 -8.97 -17.77
C TYR A 457 19.98 -9.53 -19.01
N SER A 458 20.74 -10.00 -19.96
CA SER A 458 20.19 -10.70 -21.13
C SER A 458 19.86 -12.14 -20.78
N GLN A 459 18.71 -12.63 -21.23
CA GLN A 459 18.36 -14.04 -21.12
C GLN A 459 19.25 -14.89 -22.01
N ILE A 460 19.99 -15.81 -21.41
CA ILE A 460 20.83 -16.79 -22.12
C ILE A 460 20.07 -18.08 -22.35
N LYS A 461 19.39 -18.56 -21.32
CA LYS A 461 18.59 -19.79 -21.35
C LYS A 461 17.37 -19.66 -20.47
N PHE A 462 16.25 -20.17 -20.94
CA PHE A 462 15.01 -20.27 -20.17
C PHE A 462 14.35 -21.62 -20.44
N SER A 463 14.12 -22.40 -19.42
CA SER A 463 13.47 -23.69 -19.51
C SER A 463 12.37 -23.84 -18.46
N GLN A 464 11.13 -23.79 -18.89
CA GLN A 464 9.97 -23.99 -18.01
C GLN A 464 9.93 -25.41 -17.44
N SER A 465 10.23 -26.43 -18.25
CA SER A 465 10.14 -27.83 -17.84
C SER A 465 11.23 -28.25 -16.85
N HIS A 466 12.38 -27.59 -16.86
CA HIS A 466 13.48 -27.85 -15.93
C HIS A 466 13.58 -26.80 -14.83
N HIS A 467 12.69 -25.83 -14.81
CA HIS A 467 12.73 -24.68 -13.90
C HIS A 467 14.13 -24.01 -13.84
N GLU A 468 14.73 -23.82 -15.02
CA GLU A 468 16.08 -23.27 -15.20
C GLU A 468 16.02 -21.92 -15.89
N LEU A 469 16.72 -20.95 -15.31
CA LEU A 469 16.93 -19.61 -15.89
C LEU A 469 18.42 -19.29 -15.89
N GLN A 470 18.94 -18.81 -17.03
CA GLN A 470 20.30 -18.26 -17.12
C GLN A 470 20.25 -16.84 -17.67
N LEU A 471 20.85 -15.93 -16.92
CA LEU A 471 20.97 -14.50 -17.21
C LEU A 471 22.44 -14.13 -17.35
N GLY A 472 22.77 -13.12 -18.15
CA GLY A 472 24.13 -12.64 -18.29
C GLY A 472 24.21 -11.14 -18.53
N ALA A 473 25.24 -10.50 -17.96
CA ALA A 473 25.52 -9.10 -18.15
C ALA A 473 27.01 -8.87 -18.38
N THR A 474 27.35 -7.89 -19.23
CA THR A 474 28.71 -7.42 -19.44
C THR A 474 28.83 -6.01 -18.88
N ALA A 475 29.91 -5.76 -18.13
CA ALA A 475 30.15 -4.47 -17.51
C ALA A 475 31.61 -4.00 -17.68
N ARG A 476 31.87 -2.76 -17.26
CA ARG A 476 33.24 -2.19 -17.21
C ARG A 476 33.58 -1.84 -15.76
N PHE A 477 34.53 -2.57 -15.23
CA PHE A 477 34.93 -2.49 -13.82
C PHE A 477 36.12 -1.57 -13.57
N GLY A 478 36.06 -0.83 -12.49
CA GLY A 478 37.14 0.01 -11.96
C GLY A 478 37.51 1.20 -12.85
N THR A 479 38.55 1.93 -12.46
CA THR A 479 39.08 3.10 -13.18
C THR A 479 39.67 2.74 -14.53
N SER A 480 40.24 1.54 -14.65
CA SER A 480 40.79 1.00 -15.89
C SER A 480 39.77 0.49 -16.87
N LYS A 481 38.45 0.54 -16.52
CA LYS A 481 37.35 0.10 -17.37
C LYS A 481 37.52 -1.33 -17.90
N GLN A 482 38.04 -2.23 -17.08
CA GLN A 482 38.24 -3.64 -17.42
C GLN A 482 36.88 -4.28 -17.80
N ARG A 483 36.85 -4.97 -18.92
CA ARG A 483 35.63 -5.66 -19.35
C ARG A 483 35.45 -6.95 -18.57
N VAL A 484 34.30 -7.06 -17.90
CA VAL A 484 33.91 -8.22 -17.08
C VAL A 484 32.56 -8.74 -17.53
N TYR A 485 32.38 -10.04 -17.47
CA TYR A 485 31.13 -10.70 -17.80
C TYR A 485 30.67 -11.55 -16.63
N LEU A 486 29.43 -11.36 -16.19
CA LEU A 486 28.78 -12.17 -15.16
C LEU A 486 27.64 -12.96 -15.77
N ARG A 487 27.67 -14.29 -15.59
CA ARG A 487 26.56 -15.19 -15.88
C ARG A 487 25.99 -15.74 -14.59
N LYS A 488 24.69 -15.69 -14.45
CA LYS A 488 23.94 -16.13 -13.29
C LYS A 488 22.93 -17.18 -13.71
N LYS A 489 22.97 -18.36 -13.09
CA LYS A 489 22.08 -19.47 -13.38
C LYS A 489 21.27 -19.80 -12.14
N PHE A 490 19.95 -19.84 -12.29
CA PHE A 490 19.00 -20.28 -11.28
C PHE A 490 18.49 -21.68 -11.64
N LEU A 491 18.61 -22.61 -10.70
CA LEU A 491 17.93 -23.90 -10.70
C LEU A 491 16.90 -23.88 -9.57
N ILE A 492 15.62 -23.85 -9.92
CA ILE A 492 14.53 -23.55 -9.02
C ILE A 492 13.80 -24.85 -8.65
N ASN A 493 13.52 -25.05 -7.36
CA ASN A 493 12.79 -26.21 -6.86
C ASN A 493 11.79 -25.81 -5.74
N SER A 494 11.00 -26.74 -5.26
CA SER A 494 9.95 -26.51 -4.26
C SER A 494 10.43 -26.05 -2.88
N THR A 495 11.74 -26.21 -2.60
CA THR A 495 12.34 -25.87 -1.28
C THR A 495 13.31 -24.70 -1.36
N GLY A 496 13.57 -24.16 -2.55
CA GLY A 496 14.49 -23.03 -2.73
C GLY A 496 15.10 -22.97 -4.12
N MET A 497 16.35 -22.55 -4.20
CA MET A 497 17.06 -22.35 -5.46
C MET A 497 18.55 -22.62 -5.32
N ILE A 498 19.19 -23.12 -6.36
CA ILE A 498 20.64 -23.12 -6.49
C ILE A 498 21.00 -21.99 -7.46
N ILE A 499 21.83 -21.05 -7.01
CA ILE A 499 22.27 -19.92 -7.81
C ILE A 499 23.78 -20.08 -8.10
N GLN A 500 24.11 -20.22 -9.37
CA GLN A 500 25.49 -20.38 -9.85
C GLN A 500 25.92 -19.09 -10.53
N TYR A 501 27.06 -18.56 -10.14
CA TYR A 501 27.70 -17.37 -10.65
C TYR A 501 28.95 -17.76 -11.42
N ILE A 502 29.11 -17.27 -12.65
CA ILE A 502 30.35 -17.40 -13.41
C ILE A 502 30.79 -15.99 -13.77
N LEU A 503 31.90 -15.55 -13.13
CA LEU A 503 32.52 -14.27 -13.40
C LEU A 503 33.75 -14.49 -14.29
N ARG A 504 33.76 -13.85 -15.46
CA ARG A 504 34.81 -13.97 -16.46
C ARG A 504 35.50 -12.62 -16.68
N ASN A 505 36.81 -12.67 -16.76
CA ASN A 505 37.65 -11.53 -17.12
C ASN A 505 37.82 -11.46 -18.65
N ASP A 506 37.07 -10.56 -19.29
CA ASP A 506 37.16 -10.33 -20.75
C ASP A 506 38.14 -9.20 -21.11
N SER A 507 39.05 -8.85 -20.20
CA SER A 507 40.08 -7.85 -20.41
C SER A 507 41.49 -8.47 -20.64
N ASP A 508 42.48 -7.66 -20.98
CA ASP A 508 43.86 -8.05 -21.23
C ASP A 508 44.74 -8.01 -19.96
N LYS A 509 44.19 -7.65 -18.80
CA LYS A 509 44.91 -7.53 -17.52
C LYS A 509 44.25 -8.42 -16.47
N PRO A 510 44.98 -8.92 -15.49
CA PRO A 510 44.40 -9.62 -14.35
C PRO A 510 43.33 -8.78 -13.65
N LEU A 511 42.24 -9.38 -13.29
CA LEU A 511 41.12 -8.77 -12.56
C LEU A 511 41.28 -9.13 -11.07
N ASN A 512 41.57 -8.13 -10.25
CA ASN A 512 41.57 -8.26 -8.79
C ASN A 512 40.35 -7.48 -8.26
N ALA A 513 39.41 -8.18 -7.64
CA ALA A 513 38.15 -7.59 -7.19
C ALA A 513 37.53 -8.37 -6.02
N ILE A 514 36.50 -7.83 -5.43
CA ILE A 514 35.68 -8.51 -4.45
C ILE A 514 34.29 -8.73 -5.11
N LEU A 515 33.96 -10.00 -5.30
CA LEU A 515 32.60 -10.39 -5.73
C LEU A 515 31.72 -10.51 -4.49
N ALA A 516 30.62 -9.75 -4.45
CA ALA A 516 29.67 -9.76 -3.34
C ALA A 516 28.25 -10.03 -3.82
N VAL A 517 27.53 -10.82 -3.05
CA VAL A 517 26.12 -11.19 -3.29
C VAL A 517 25.30 -10.76 -2.08
N GLU A 518 24.51 -9.72 -2.25
CA GLU A 518 23.70 -9.11 -1.20
C GLU A 518 22.28 -9.70 -1.23
N SER A 519 21.74 -10.04 -0.06
CA SER A 519 20.36 -10.46 0.12
C SER A 519 19.70 -9.63 1.21
N ASN A 520 18.63 -8.94 0.86
CA ASN A 520 17.85 -8.07 1.75
C ASN A 520 16.58 -8.79 2.19
N ILE A 521 16.55 -9.26 3.44
CA ILE A 521 15.42 -10.02 3.97
C ILE A 521 14.58 -9.12 4.87
N ALA A 522 13.33 -8.87 4.44
CA ALA A 522 12.39 -8.04 5.18
C ALA A 522 11.79 -8.79 6.38
N HIS A 523 11.51 -8.06 7.45
CA HIS A 523 10.82 -8.59 8.61
C HIS A 523 9.29 -8.54 8.39
N THR A 524 8.62 -9.69 8.48
CA THR A 524 7.18 -9.81 8.18
C THR A 524 6.27 -9.37 9.34
N LYS A 525 6.80 -9.34 10.57
CA LYS A 525 6.07 -8.91 11.77
C LYS A 525 7.00 -8.08 12.63
N PHE A 526 6.89 -6.78 12.49
CA PHE A 526 7.68 -5.86 13.28
C PHE A 526 6.88 -5.37 14.49
N ASN A 527 7.34 -5.70 15.69
CA ASN A 527 6.88 -5.10 16.93
C ASN A 527 8.06 -4.36 17.58
N PRO A 528 8.04 -3.00 17.60
CA PRO A 528 9.14 -2.23 18.19
C PRO A 528 9.35 -2.47 19.70
N GLU A 529 8.33 -2.98 20.41
CA GLU A 529 8.40 -3.27 21.83
C GLU A 529 8.82 -4.72 22.14
N ALA A 530 8.53 -5.66 21.23
CA ALA A 530 8.86 -7.08 21.35
C ALA A 530 9.85 -7.46 20.24
N ILE A 531 11.10 -7.14 20.43
CA ILE A 531 12.17 -7.38 19.48
C ILE A 531 12.50 -8.89 19.44
N SER A 532 11.72 -9.67 18.71
CA SER A 532 12.10 -11.02 18.30
C SER A 532 12.56 -10.97 16.85
N TYR A 533 13.87 -11.12 16.65
CA TYR A 533 14.48 -11.01 15.34
C TYR A 533 14.89 -12.36 14.79
N TYR A 534 15.38 -12.32 13.53
CA TYR A 534 16.04 -13.46 12.95
C TYR A 534 17.20 -13.94 13.83
N ASN A 535 17.18 -15.19 14.20
CA ASN A 535 18.37 -15.84 14.75
C ASN A 535 19.34 -16.09 13.60
N LEU A 536 20.53 -15.51 13.71
CA LEU A 536 21.62 -15.74 12.78
C LEU A 536 22.48 -16.87 13.30
N GLU A 537 22.55 -17.97 12.55
CA GLU A 537 23.48 -19.06 12.81
C GLU A 537 24.55 -19.05 11.72
N THR A 538 25.80 -18.97 12.12
CA THR A 538 26.95 -19.15 11.23
C THR A 538 27.63 -20.47 11.57
N ALA A 539 27.95 -21.27 10.57
CA ALA A 539 28.71 -22.51 10.75
C ALA A 539 30.10 -22.37 10.12
N THR A 540 31.11 -22.81 10.86
CA THR A 540 32.49 -23.09 10.40
C THR A 540 32.79 -24.55 10.70
N ASP A 541 33.85 -25.13 10.09
CA ASP A 541 34.19 -26.56 10.27
C ASP A 541 34.27 -27.01 11.75
N ASP A 542 34.62 -26.11 12.67
CA ASP A 542 34.85 -26.43 14.08
C ASP A 542 33.83 -25.86 15.07
N GLN A 543 32.96 -24.89 14.68
CA GLN A 543 32.06 -24.21 15.62
C GLN A 543 30.74 -23.73 14.97
N LYS A 544 29.64 -24.02 15.62
CA LYS A 544 28.36 -23.33 15.39
C LYS A 544 28.27 -22.13 16.32
N ASN A 545 28.35 -20.93 15.76
CA ASN A 545 28.06 -19.71 16.48
C ASN A 545 26.59 -19.32 16.27
N ILE A 546 25.82 -19.32 17.35
CA ILE A 546 24.47 -18.81 17.35
C ILE A 546 24.50 -17.40 17.92
N ILE A 547 24.18 -16.41 17.08
CA ILE A 547 24.05 -15.03 17.50
C ILE A 547 22.57 -14.77 17.66
N ASP A 548 22.13 -14.64 18.91
CA ASP A 548 20.80 -14.13 19.23
C ASP A 548 20.77 -12.63 18.91
N THR A 549 20.23 -12.31 17.74
CA THR A 549 20.11 -10.92 17.25
C THR A 549 19.03 -10.13 17.97
N SER A 550 18.34 -10.74 18.94
CA SER A 550 17.08 -10.23 19.51
C SER A 550 17.19 -8.95 20.34
N LYS A 551 18.35 -8.58 20.88
CA LYS A 551 18.46 -7.43 21.78
C LYS A 551 19.62 -6.47 21.48
N SER A 552 20.59 -6.87 20.69
CA SER A 552 21.84 -6.11 20.56
C SER A 552 22.01 -5.30 19.29
N LEU A 553 21.29 -5.59 18.22
CA LEU A 553 21.53 -5.01 16.90
C LEU A 553 20.96 -3.59 16.73
N LEU A 554 19.77 -3.31 17.24
CA LEU A 554 19.23 -1.93 17.23
C LEU A 554 20.01 -1.01 18.19
N ALA A 555 20.51 -1.57 19.30
CA ALA A 555 21.28 -0.80 20.28
C ALA A 555 22.73 -0.55 19.85
N GLN A 556 23.28 -1.37 18.96
CA GLN A 556 24.70 -1.30 18.61
C GLN A 556 25.01 -0.63 17.26
N ASN A 557 24.03 -0.56 16.34
CA ASN A 557 24.17 0.05 15.00
C ASN A 557 25.50 -0.27 14.29
N LYS A 558 26.07 -1.46 14.57
CA LYS A 558 27.38 -1.88 14.05
C LYS A 558 27.23 -3.06 13.11
N ASN A 559 27.85 -2.93 11.95
CA ASN A 559 27.97 -4.00 10.99
C ASN A 559 28.77 -5.15 11.60
N GLN A 560 28.26 -6.36 11.46
CA GLN A 560 28.93 -7.57 11.92
C GLN A 560 29.61 -8.24 10.74
N TYR A 561 30.86 -8.66 10.95
CA TYR A 561 31.72 -9.26 9.95
C TYR A 561 32.20 -10.63 10.40
N PHE A 562 32.13 -11.61 9.52
CA PHE A 562 32.55 -12.99 9.75
C PHE A 562 33.46 -13.47 8.62
N ASN A 563 34.50 -14.21 8.97
CA ASN A 563 35.45 -14.78 8.01
C ASN A 563 35.23 -16.28 7.84
N ASN A 564 35.46 -16.80 6.65
CA ASN A 564 35.53 -18.24 6.34
C ASN A 564 34.28 -19.02 6.81
N ILE A 565 33.09 -18.56 6.39
CA ILE A 565 31.81 -19.15 6.74
C ILE A 565 31.44 -20.24 5.72
N ASP A 566 31.03 -21.42 6.21
CA ASP A 566 30.52 -22.53 5.41
C ASP A 566 29.03 -22.41 5.14
N SER A 567 28.27 -21.87 6.07
CA SER A 567 26.84 -21.63 5.90
C SER A 567 26.32 -20.53 6.80
N ILE A 568 25.20 -19.93 6.37
CA ILE A 568 24.46 -18.91 7.10
C ILE A 568 23.01 -19.33 7.14
N ARG A 569 22.41 -19.26 8.32
CA ARG A 569 21.00 -19.51 8.52
C ARG A 569 20.34 -18.35 9.25
N LEU A 570 19.35 -17.75 8.60
CA LEU A 570 18.48 -16.73 9.16
C LEU A 570 17.12 -17.36 9.52
N SER A 571 16.77 -17.32 10.79
CA SER A 571 15.54 -17.94 11.29
C SER A 571 14.55 -16.91 11.80
N ASP A 572 13.42 -16.76 11.10
CA ASP A 572 12.24 -16.05 11.59
C ASP A 572 11.47 -16.98 12.54
N THR A 573 11.70 -16.83 13.82
CA THR A 573 11.09 -17.68 14.87
C THR A 573 9.59 -17.44 15.01
N GLU A 574 9.11 -16.22 14.80
CA GLU A 574 7.69 -15.89 14.83
C GLU A 574 6.95 -16.42 13.58
N GLY A 575 7.54 -16.22 12.42
CA GLY A 575 7.02 -16.73 11.15
C GLY A 575 7.17 -18.25 11.00
N GLY A 576 8.05 -18.86 11.80
CA GLY A 576 8.32 -20.29 11.77
C GLY A 576 9.02 -20.77 10.49
N ILE A 577 9.89 -19.91 9.92
CA ILE A 577 10.62 -20.13 8.67
C ILE A 577 12.10 -19.85 8.89
N SER A 578 12.96 -20.59 8.20
CA SER A 578 14.38 -20.24 8.10
C SER A 578 14.88 -20.28 6.66
N PHE A 579 15.83 -19.41 6.38
CA PHE A 579 16.55 -19.27 5.13
C PHE A 579 18.00 -19.69 5.35
N THR A 580 18.45 -20.67 4.60
CA THR A 580 19.83 -21.15 4.69
C THR A 580 20.54 -20.83 3.38
N PHE A 581 21.73 -20.26 3.49
CA PHE A 581 22.63 -19.94 2.39
C PHE A 581 23.91 -20.76 2.58
N GLU A 582 24.18 -21.66 1.65
CA GLU A 582 25.34 -22.55 1.67
C GLU A 582 26.16 -22.33 0.41
N PRO A 583 27.29 -21.61 0.49
CA PRO A 583 28.20 -21.47 -0.64
C PRO A 583 28.97 -22.77 -0.88
N ASN A 584 29.37 -23.03 -2.14
CA ASN A 584 30.22 -24.18 -2.47
C ASN A 584 31.67 -24.06 -1.95
N GLU A 585 32.08 -22.86 -1.61
CA GLU A 585 33.38 -22.55 -1.01
C GLU A 585 33.17 -21.58 0.14
N LYS A 586 34.05 -21.61 1.15
CA LYS A 586 34.01 -20.67 2.27
C LYS A 586 33.94 -19.23 1.78
N SER A 587 33.02 -18.46 2.35
CA SER A 587 32.80 -17.06 2.06
C SER A 587 33.11 -16.20 3.27
N HIS A 588 33.31 -14.92 3.03
CA HIS A 588 33.21 -13.91 4.06
C HIS A 588 31.78 -13.40 4.12
N TYR A 589 31.37 -12.81 5.22
CA TYR A 589 30.01 -12.39 5.44
C TYR A 589 29.89 -11.09 6.21
N ILE A 590 29.01 -10.19 5.73
CA ILE A 590 28.61 -8.98 6.42
C ILE A 590 27.10 -9.02 6.67
N TYR A 591 26.73 -8.51 7.84
CA TYR A 591 25.34 -8.45 8.25
C TYR A 591 25.06 -7.17 9.04
N TYR A 592 23.98 -6.46 8.71
CA TYR A 592 23.50 -5.28 9.44
C TYR A 592 22.00 -5.04 9.22
N PRO A 593 21.30 -4.43 10.21
CA PRO A 593 19.93 -4.00 10.04
C PRO A 593 19.86 -2.70 9.24
N LEU A 594 18.83 -2.59 8.40
CA LEU A 594 18.46 -1.37 7.70
C LEU A 594 17.06 -0.95 8.18
N VAL A 595 16.96 0.26 8.74
CA VAL A 595 15.77 0.75 9.42
C VAL A 595 15.22 1.95 8.65
N SER A 596 13.91 1.97 8.43
CA SER A 596 13.17 3.13 7.94
C SER A 596 12.32 3.71 9.06
N GLU A 597 12.37 5.03 9.23
CA GLU A 597 11.64 5.76 10.26
C GLU A 597 10.65 6.74 9.64
N LEU A 598 9.51 6.92 10.30
CA LEU A 598 8.52 7.93 9.99
C LEU A 598 8.02 8.56 11.29
N ASN A 599 8.14 9.88 11.43
CA ASN A 599 7.76 10.62 12.64
C ASN A 599 8.40 10.02 13.92
N SER A 600 9.69 9.75 13.87
CA SER A 600 10.48 9.15 14.95
C SER A 600 10.00 7.75 15.39
N LYS A 601 9.26 7.06 14.53
CA LYS A 601 8.83 5.67 14.74
C LYS A 601 9.44 4.78 13.68
N ILE A 602 9.98 3.64 14.09
CA ILE A 602 10.43 2.61 13.15
C ILE A 602 9.19 1.99 12.49
N VAL A 603 9.10 2.14 11.18
CA VAL A 603 7.97 1.65 10.39
C VAL A 603 8.33 0.42 9.56
N HIS A 604 9.61 0.20 9.31
CA HIS A 604 10.10 -0.92 8.54
C HIS A 604 11.52 -1.31 8.92
N MET A 605 11.85 -2.60 8.80
CA MET A 605 13.20 -3.11 8.99
C MET A 605 13.51 -4.24 8.01
N THR A 606 14.72 -4.19 7.48
CA THR A 606 15.27 -5.20 6.58
C THR A 606 16.66 -5.59 7.08
N PHE A 607 17.02 -6.85 6.94
CA PHE A 607 18.38 -7.32 7.20
C PHE A 607 19.16 -7.43 5.91
N VAL A 608 20.24 -6.64 5.81
CA VAL A 608 21.22 -6.77 4.74
C VAL A 608 22.17 -7.88 5.11
N SER A 609 22.29 -8.87 4.25
CA SER A 609 23.05 -10.10 4.40
C SER A 609 23.90 -10.27 3.16
N THR A 610 25.21 -10.10 3.26
CA THR A 610 26.10 -10.11 2.10
C THR A 610 27.21 -11.13 2.25
N MET A 611 27.24 -12.10 1.33
CA MET A 611 28.36 -13.05 1.15
C MET A 611 29.33 -12.46 0.14
N PHE A 612 30.65 -12.63 0.36
CA PHE A 612 31.62 -12.13 -0.58
C PHE A 612 32.92 -12.95 -0.60
N TRP A 613 33.65 -12.83 -1.72
CA TRP A 613 34.90 -13.51 -2.00
C TRP A 613 35.90 -12.55 -2.62
N ASP A 614 37.16 -12.63 -2.17
CA ASP A 614 38.28 -12.03 -2.89
C ASP A 614 38.57 -12.87 -4.14
N VAL A 615 38.62 -12.23 -5.29
CA VAL A 615 38.78 -12.92 -6.57
C VAL A 615 39.95 -12.34 -7.36
N SER A 616 40.79 -13.22 -7.91
CA SER A 616 41.87 -12.89 -8.85
C SER A 616 41.70 -13.75 -10.10
N ILE A 617 41.44 -13.11 -11.25
CA ILE A 617 41.10 -13.79 -12.50
C ILE A 617 42.00 -13.34 -13.61
N GLU A 618 42.78 -14.25 -14.17
CA GLU A 618 43.67 -14.00 -15.32
C GLU A 618 42.87 -13.65 -16.59
N PRO A 619 43.47 -12.93 -17.56
CA PRO A 619 42.82 -12.60 -18.82
C PRO A 619 42.18 -13.81 -19.53
N GLY A 620 40.92 -13.69 -19.92
CA GLY A 620 40.18 -14.75 -20.61
C GLY A 620 39.80 -15.94 -19.72
N LYS A 621 40.07 -15.92 -18.43
CA LYS A 621 39.69 -16.98 -17.49
C LYS A 621 38.39 -16.60 -16.76
N GLU A 622 37.76 -17.61 -16.16
CA GLU A 622 36.54 -17.47 -15.36
C GLU A 622 36.63 -18.23 -14.03
N ILE A 623 35.88 -17.76 -13.07
CA ILE A 623 35.66 -18.44 -11.78
C ILE A 623 34.19 -18.74 -11.61
N GLU A 624 33.92 -19.77 -10.81
CA GLU A 624 32.57 -20.20 -10.49
C GLU A 624 32.34 -20.10 -8.98
N LYS A 625 31.18 -19.54 -8.59
CA LYS A 625 30.67 -19.56 -7.21
C LYS A 625 29.23 -20.05 -7.24
N THR A 626 28.85 -20.88 -6.29
CA THR A 626 27.50 -21.40 -6.18
C THR A 626 26.97 -21.16 -4.78
N ILE A 627 25.73 -20.73 -4.66
CA ILE A 627 25.00 -20.61 -3.39
C ILE A 627 23.77 -21.51 -3.46
N ASN A 628 23.67 -22.44 -2.54
CA ASN A 628 22.45 -23.22 -2.31
C ASN A 628 21.56 -22.47 -1.32
N PHE A 629 20.42 -21.98 -1.79
CA PHE A 629 19.43 -21.26 -0.99
C PHE A 629 18.27 -22.18 -0.66
N THR A 630 18.07 -22.45 0.63
CA THR A 630 17.03 -23.36 1.09
C THR A 630 16.07 -22.67 2.06
N ILE A 631 14.78 -22.88 1.83
CA ILE A 631 13.67 -22.41 2.66
C ILE A 631 13.17 -23.58 3.48
N THR A 632 13.27 -23.51 4.81
CA THR A 632 12.83 -24.60 5.69
C THR A 632 11.83 -24.12 6.73
N ASN A 633 10.92 -25.04 7.10
CA ASN A 633 9.96 -24.79 8.16
C ASN A 633 10.59 -25.11 9.52
N LEU A 634 10.56 -24.17 10.44
CA LEU A 634 10.93 -24.43 11.82
C LEU A 634 9.85 -25.30 12.49
N LYS A 635 10.29 -26.36 13.17
CA LYS A 635 9.38 -27.15 14.03
C LYS A 635 9.04 -26.28 15.24
N LYS A 636 7.75 -26.11 15.55
CA LYS A 636 7.34 -25.48 16.81
C LYS A 636 7.90 -26.34 17.96
N GLU A 637 8.80 -25.79 18.75
CA GLU A 637 9.16 -26.40 20.02
C GLU A 637 7.87 -26.54 20.85
N ARG A 638 7.53 -27.76 21.22
CA ARG A 638 6.43 -27.98 22.16
C ARG A 638 6.87 -27.37 23.49
N LYS A 639 6.25 -26.23 23.87
CA LYS A 639 6.41 -25.74 25.25
C LYS A 639 6.14 -26.90 26.19
N PRO A 640 7.04 -27.23 27.14
CA PRO A 640 6.75 -28.23 28.13
C PRO A 640 5.45 -27.82 28.82
N LYS A 641 4.50 -28.76 28.91
CA LYS A 641 3.32 -28.58 29.75
C LYS A 641 3.83 -28.38 31.16
N ILE A 642 3.64 -27.19 31.70
CA ILE A 642 3.80 -26.95 33.13
C ILE A 642 2.68 -27.75 33.78
N THR A 643 3.06 -28.88 34.37
CA THR A 643 2.21 -29.72 35.21
C THR A 643 1.99 -29.02 36.55
#